data_1d545a15b7d604ebf902662dd250c91f
#
_entry.id   1d545a15b7d604ebf902662dd250c91f
#
_cell.length_a   1.000
_cell.length_b   1.000
_cell.length_c   1.000
_cell.angle_alpha   90.00
_cell.angle_beta   90.00
_cell.angle_gamma   90.00
#
_symmetry.space_group_name_H-M   'P 1'
#
loop_
_entity.id
_entity.type
_entity.pdbx_description
1 polymer ?
#
loop_
_entity_poly.entity_id
_entity_poly.type
_entity_poly.pdbx_seq_one_letter_code
_entity_poly.pdbx_strand_id
1 'polypeptide(L)'
;MRAGFYPKLAFDGIRKNKRMYIPYILTCIGMVMMYYIVVFLQYSNAISSLRGGYTISAMIGFGGWVITIFACIFLFYTNSFLIRRRKKEFGLYNILGMGKRNIGRILFWEALIIALLSLGIGLIAGISLSKLAELGLVNIMQGDVDYTLSVSFTAITKTVGVFSVIFALLFLNSIRHVRFSSAITLLRSENAGEKPPKGNWFWGILGILILSVAYYLAVTIDNPISALEVFFIAVVMVVVGTYLLMISGSVLFCRILQKKKNYYYKSNHFVSVSSMVYRMKRNGAGLASICILATMILVMISSTTSLYFGSEDAINSRYPRDINMNYQMEDVKDLSEDKIESLQSDISEVLEKNDVTPENFYNYRCVYVAGLIDGNTVEIDVSKADDFNINFSDVHQFYFIPLSDYNAAMGTNETLADGEALLYTYRNDYNYKGDTISFNQGNTFKIKKQIDEFVGSGDVSMEIVSSMAIIVPDLEQSIKGLDTLNDYYENRMMTYKWIYNFDTGVEADKQIELYRELNEANLNSYSIFDSLWVNCESQEVEREDFYGMFGGIFYLGIMLSIVFIFAAVLIIYYKQISEGYEDQARFEIMQKVGMTKREIRKSINSQLLTVFFLPLVFAALHLAFAFPIIRKLLLLFNLNNVILFAITTVISVIVFALFYTLVYRITSNAYYNIVSGAKEIN
;
A
#
# COMPACT_ATOMS: atom_id res chain seq x y z
N MET A 1 -4.65 37.19 40.84
CA MET A 1 -3.89 35.92 40.83
C MET A 1 -2.46 36.23 40.44
N ARG A 2 -1.46 35.65 41.09
CA ARG A 2 -0.03 35.86 40.75
C ARG A 2 0.28 35.47 39.30
N ALA A 3 1.06 36.29 38.60
CA ALA A 3 1.60 35.94 37.28
C ALA A 3 2.35 34.61 37.39
N GLY A 4 2.04 33.64 36.54
CA GLY A 4 2.64 32.28 36.59
C GLY A 4 1.81 31.18 37.27
N PHE A 5 0.65 31.49 37.87
CA PHE A 5 -0.20 30.48 38.55
C PHE A 5 -0.71 29.40 37.59
N TYR A 6 -1.24 29.75 36.40
CA TYR A 6 -1.77 28.80 35.44
C TYR A 6 -0.70 27.96 34.77
N PRO A 7 0.44 28.53 34.34
CA PRO A 7 1.58 27.70 33.82
C PRO A 7 2.10 26.67 34.83
N LYS A 8 2.26 27.09 36.11
CA LYS A 8 2.69 26.20 37.19
C LYS A 8 1.69 25.05 37.41
N LEU A 9 0.40 25.36 37.45
CA LEU A 9 -0.65 24.36 37.65
C LEU A 9 -0.74 23.40 36.47
N ALA A 10 -0.53 23.89 35.25
CA ALA A 10 -0.46 23.07 34.04
C ALA A 10 0.75 22.11 34.09
N PHE A 11 1.94 22.61 34.44
CA PHE A 11 3.14 21.80 34.57
C PHE A 11 3.01 20.73 35.68
N ASP A 12 2.47 21.13 36.85
CA ASP A 12 2.20 20.21 37.97
C ASP A 12 1.18 19.11 37.56
N GLY A 13 0.18 19.47 36.74
CA GLY A 13 -0.81 18.56 36.17
C GLY A 13 -0.15 17.51 35.26
N ILE A 14 0.75 17.93 34.37
CA ILE A 14 1.54 17.03 33.52
C ILE A 14 2.43 16.11 34.36
N ARG A 15 3.16 16.68 35.33
CA ARG A 15 4.10 15.94 36.19
C ARG A 15 3.39 14.89 37.07
N LYS A 16 2.24 15.24 37.67
CA LYS A 16 1.44 14.31 38.49
C LYS A 16 0.87 13.16 37.66
N ASN A 17 0.53 13.42 36.41
CA ASN A 17 -0.04 12.43 35.48
C ASN A 17 0.98 11.92 34.47
N LYS A 18 2.29 11.86 34.84
CA LYS A 18 3.41 11.47 33.94
C LYS A 18 3.17 10.17 33.18
N ARG A 19 2.55 9.16 33.80
CA ARG A 19 2.23 7.88 33.18
C ARG A 19 1.31 7.99 31.94
N MET A 20 0.51 9.05 31.87
CA MET A 20 -0.37 9.30 30.71
C MET A 20 0.22 10.33 29.74
N TYR A 21 0.91 11.37 30.27
CA TYR A 21 1.45 12.44 29.43
C TYR A 21 2.74 12.04 28.71
N ILE A 22 3.64 11.29 29.34
CA ILE A 22 4.93 10.90 28.71
C ILE A 22 4.71 10.14 27.40
N PRO A 23 3.89 9.06 27.34
CA PRO A 23 3.63 8.38 26.09
C PRO A 23 2.97 9.29 25.04
N TYR A 24 2.06 10.18 25.46
CA TYR A 24 1.44 11.14 24.56
C TYR A 24 2.46 12.10 23.94
N ILE A 25 3.33 12.69 24.76
CA ILE A 25 4.39 13.59 24.31
C ILE A 25 5.37 12.84 23.38
N LEU A 26 5.78 11.63 23.75
CA LEU A 26 6.65 10.80 22.88
C LEU A 26 6.04 10.54 21.52
N THR A 27 4.72 10.36 21.44
CA THR A 27 4.05 10.21 20.15
C THR A 27 4.03 11.49 19.37
N CYS A 28 3.68 12.61 20.02
CA CYS A 28 3.74 13.90 19.35
C CYS A 28 5.14 14.16 18.80
N ILE A 29 6.20 13.86 19.58
CA ILE A 29 7.59 13.94 19.13
C ILE A 29 7.85 13.03 17.93
N GLY A 30 7.42 11.77 18.00
CA GLY A 30 7.59 10.80 16.91
C GLY A 30 6.88 11.23 15.62
N MET A 31 5.66 11.76 15.74
CA MET A 31 4.91 12.26 14.58
C MET A 31 5.56 13.50 13.96
N VAL A 32 6.03 14.45 14.76
CA VAL A 32 6.78 15.64 14.29
C VAL A 32 8.07 15.20 13.61
N MET A 33 8.83 14.30 14.22
CA MET A 33 10.07 13.75 13.70
C MET A 33 9.86 13.07 12.33
N MET A 34 8.91 12.15 12.24
CA MET A 34 8.63 11.42 11.00
C MET A 34 8.13 12.33 9.89
N TYR A 35 7.27 13.28 10.21
CA TYR A 35 6.81 14.27 9.23
C TYR A 35 7.96 15.14 8.73
N TYR A 36 8.84 15.63 9.62
CA TYR A 36 10.02 16.38 9.22
C TYR A 36 10.91 15.57 8.26
N ILE A 37 11.19 14.31 8.60
CA ILE A 37 12.02 13.44 7.76
C ILE A 37 11.41 13.30 6.35
N VAL A 38 10.11 13.02 6.26
CA VAL A 38 9.44 12.85 4.96
C VAL A 38 9.45 14.15 4.14
N VAL A 39 9.19 15.29 4.79
CA VAL A 39 9.25 16.59 4.08
C VAL A 39 10.69 16.96 3.72
N PHE A 40 11.68 16.62 4.55
CA PHE A 40 13.10 16.82 4.22
C PHE A 40 13.48 16.01 2.97
N LEU A 41 13.11 14.74 2.90
CA LEU A 41 13.38 13.90 1.74
C LEU A 41 12.69 14.41 0.47
N GLN A 42 11.46 14.92 0.57
CA GLN A 42 10.74 15.52 -0.56
C GLN A 42 11.50 16.68 -1.22
N TYR A 43 12.26 17.44 -0.44
CA TYR A 43 13.02 18.63 -0.89
C TYR A 43 14.53 18.42 -0.90
N SER A 44 14.99 17.17 -0.81
CA SER A 44 16.42 16.84 -0.88
C SER A 44 16.95 16.99 -2.30
N ASN A 45 18.06 17.71 -2.43
CA ASN A 45 18.78 17.83 -3.70
C ASN A 45 19.37 16.48 -4.15
N ALA A 46 19.80 15.65 -3.19
CA ALA A 46 20.33 14.33 -3.49
C ALA A 46 19.30 13.43 -4.19
N ILE A 47 18.02 13.54 -3.81
CA ILE A 47 16.94 12.77 -4.45
C ILE A 47 16.54 13.37 -5.79
N SER A 48 16.47 14.72 -5.88
CA SER A 48 16.06 15.39 -7.11
C SER A 48 17.11 15.27 -8.24
N SER A 49 18.37 15.00 -7.91
CA SER A 49 19.44 14.76 -8.90
C SER A 49 19.46 13.32 -9.43
N LEU A 50 18.79 12.39 -8.77
CA LEU A 50 18.66 11.03 -9.26
C LEU A 50 17.69 10.95 -10.45
N ARG A 51 17.94 10.01 -11.35
CA ARG A 51 17.02 9.71 -12.43
C ARG A 51 15.66 9.30 -11.85
N GLY A 52 14.56 9.78 -12.39
CA GLY A 52 13.22 9.58 -11.77
C GLY A 52 12.99 10.37 -10.46
N GLY A 53 13.94 11.16 -9.97
CA GLY A 53 13.87 11.87 -8.69
C GLY A 53 12.66 12.80 -8.53
N TYR A 54 12.14 13.35 -9.62
CA TYR A 54 10.90 14.12 -9.61
C TYR A 54 9.69 13.28 -9.20
N THR A 55 9.54 12.10 -9.80
CA THR A 55 8.44 11.16 -9.49
C THR A 55 8.51 10.70 -8.04
N ILE A 56 9.70 10.39 -7.56
CA ILE A 56 9.94 9.97 -6.18
C ILE A 56 9.61 11.10 -5.20
N SER A 57 10.06 12.32 -5.48
CA SER A 57 9.74 13.49 -4.65
C SER A 57 8.24 13.76 -4.58
N ALA A 58 7.50 13.55 -5.68
CA ALA A 58 6.04 13.65 -5.72
C ALA A 58 5.38 12.55 -4.86
N MET A 59 5.85 11.30 -4.94
CA MET A 59 5.36 10.18 -4.13
C MET A 59 5.63 10.41 -2.64
N ILE A 60 6.81 10.85 -2.27
CA ILE A 60 7.17 11.20 -0.88
C ILE A 60 6.28 12.35 -0.39
N GLY A 61 6.01 13.33 -1.24
CA GLY A 61 5.08 14.43 -0.94
C GLY A 61 3.66 13.94 -0.64
N PHE A 62 3.15 12.98 -1.43
CA PHE A 62 1.90 12.31 -1.14
C PHE A 62 1.93 11.58 0.21
N GLY A 63 3.02 10.88 0.53
CA GLY A 63 3.25 10.29 1.85
C GLY A 63 3.17 11.31 2.99
N GLY A 64 3.71 12.52 2.81
CA GLY A 64 3.60 13.64 3.75
C GLY A 64 2.14 14.03 4.03
N TRP A 65 1.29 14.06 3.00
CA TRP A 65 -0.16 14.29 3.16
C TRP A 65 -0.84 13.18 3.96
N VAL A 66 -0.51 11.91 3.65
CA VAL A 66 -1.04 10.75 4.39
C VAL A 66 -0.66 10.84 5.87
N ILE A 67 0.61 11.15 6.18
CA ILE A 67 1.07 11.32 7.57
C ILE A 67 0.33 12.47 8.26
N THR A 68 0.09 13.59 7.57
CA THR A 68 -0.64 14.74 8.13
C THR A 68 -2.06 14.36 8.54
N ILE A 69 -2.81 13.73 7.65
CA ILE A 69 -4.19 13.28 7.90
C ILE A 69 -4.19 12.26 9.05
N PHE A 70 -3.29 11.30 9.00
CA PHE A 70 -3.17 10.28 10.02
C PHE A 70 -2.78 10.85 11.38
N ALA A 71 -1.77 11.73 11.45
CA ALA A 71 -1.37 12.40 12.68
C ALA A 71 -2.52 13.21 13.27
N CYS A 72 -3.29 13.92 12.45
CA CYS A 72 -4.48 14.64 12.90
C CYS A 72 -5.47 13.67 13.57
N ILE A 73 -5.93 12.65 12.87
CA ILE A 73 -6.92 11.69 13.39
C ILE A 73 -6.41 11.03 14.68
N PHE A 74 -5.17 10.58 14.67
CA PHE A 74 -4.57 9.83 15.76
C PHE A 74 -4.32 10.70 17.01
N LEU A 75 -3.78 11.89 16.85
CA LEU A 75 -3.56 12.81 17.96
C LEU A 75 -4.89 13.32 18.56
N PHE A 76 -5.94 13.47 17.73
CA PHE A 76 -7.29 13.73 18.23
C PHE A 76 -7.83 12.59 19.08
N TYR A 77 -7.63 11.35 18.66
CA TYR A 77 -8.04 10.18 19.42
C TYR A 77 -7.34 10.12 20.79
N THR A 78 -6.01 10.24 20.79
CA THR A 78 -5.19 10.18 22.01
C THR A 78 -5.45 11.35 22.94
N ASN A 79 -5.58 12.57 22.43
CA ASN A 79 -5.95 13.74 23.22
C ASN A 79 -7.36 13.61 23.86
N SER A 80 -8.33 13.10 23.10
CA SER A 80 -9.68 12.86 23.62
C SER A 80 -9.68 11.84 24.76
N PHE A 81 -8.82 10.82 24.67
CA PHE A 81 -8.61 9.86 25.74
C PHE A 81 -8.00 10.51 26.98
N LEU A 82 -6.96 11.31 26.81
CA LEU A 82 -6.29 12.03 27.90
C LEU A 82 -7.29 12.94 28.66
N ILE A 83 -8.07 13.73 27.92
CA ILE A 83 -9.08 14.64 28.50
C ILE A 83 -10.16 13.87 29.26
N ARG A 84 -10.62 12.72 28.75
CA ARG A 84 -11.63 11.90 29.46
C ARG A 84 -11.15 11.44 30.82
N ARG A 85 -9.90 11.06 30.95
CA ARG A 85 -9.31 10.62 32.22
C ARG A 85 -9.19 11.75 33.25
N ARG A 86 -8.96 12.98 32.80
CA ARG A 86 -8.84 14.14 33.66
C ARG A 86 -10.17 14.82 34.03
N LYS A 87 -11.30 14.27 33.55
CA LYS A 87 -12.63 14.83 33.85
C LYS A 87 -12.89 15.02 35.35
N LYS A 88 -12.42 14.07 36.18
CA LYS A 88 -12.57 14.21 37.66
C LYS A 88 -11.78 15.38 38.22
N GLU A 89 -10.53 15.58 37.76
CA GLU A 89 -9.71 16.73 38.21
C GLU A 89 -10.40 18.03 37.81
N PHE A 90 -10.93 18.14 36.60
CA PHE A 90 -11.66 19.33 36.15
C PHE A 90 -12.98 19.52 36.92
N GLY A 91 -13.66 18.44 37.27
CA GLY A 91 -14.85 18.46 38.13
C GLY A 91 -14.51 18.98 39.53
N LEU A 92 -13.42 18.51 40.12
CA LEU A 92 -12.93 18.93 41.41
C LEU A 92 -12.56 20.43 41.42
N TYR A 93 -11.83 20.90 40.38
CA TYR A 93 -11.51 22.32 40.24
C TYR A 93 -12.76 23.18 40.13
N ASN A 94 -13.81 22.70 39.47
CA ASN A 94 -15.07 23.43 39.35
C ASN A 94 -15.80 23.52 40.70
N ILE A 95 -15.82 22.45 41.52
CA ILE A 95 -16.42 22.47 42.87
C ILE A 95 -15.62 23.38 43.81
N LEU A 96 -14.30 23.43 43.67
CA LEU A 96 -13.43 24.35 44.42
C LEU A 96 -13.55 25.81 43.95
N GLY A 97 -14.52 26.15 43.08
CA GLY A 97 -14.83 27.51 42.64
C GLY A 97 -14.08 27.97 41.39
N MET A 98 -13.32 27.11 40.71
CA MET A 98 -12.70 27.47 39.44
C MET A 98 -13.72 27.47 38.30
N GLY A 99 -14.00 28.61 37.72
CA GLY A 99 -14.86 28.72 36.55
C GLY A 99 -14.26 28.06 35.31
N LYS A 100 -15.11 27.62 34.37
CA LYS A 100 -14.71 26.94 33.09
C LYS A 100 -13.67 27.75 32.29
N ARG A 101 -13.69 29.08 32.35
CA ARG A 101 -12.71 29.98 31.70
C ARG A 101 -11.30 29.79 32.27
N ASN A 102 -11.17 29.58 33.59
CA ASN A 102 -9.90 29.38 34.26
C ASN A 102 -9.33 27.98 33.96
N ILE A 103 -10.20 26.96 33.89
CA ILE A 103 -9.83 25.63 33.45
C ILE A 103 -9.32 25.66 31.97
N GLY A 104 -9.97 26.47 31.11
CA GLY A 104 -9.54 26.72 29.76
C GLY A 104 -8.13 27.33 29.66
N ARG A 105 -7.75 28.22 30.59
CA ARG A 105 -6.40 28.78 30.68
C ARG A 105 -5.35 27.73 31.07
N ILE A 106 -5.71 26.81 31.97
CA ILE A 106 -4.83 25.70 32.34
C ILE A 106 -4.59 24.81 31.12
N LEU A 107 -5.65 24.44 30.39
CA LEU A 107 -5.56 23.64 29.18
C LEU A 107 -4.75 24.32 28.07
N PHE A 108 -4.83 25.66 27.97
CA PHE A 108 -4.00 26.42 27.03
C PHE A 108 -2.52 26.27 27.34
N TRP A 109 -2.11 26.45 28.61
CA TRP A 109 -0.72 26.28 28.99
C TRP A 109 -0.22 24.84 28.86
N GLU A 110 -1.07 23.86 29.16
CA GLU A 110 -0.75 22.45 28.93
C GLU A 110 -0.51 22.17 27.44
N ALA A 111 -1.42 22.58 26.57
CA ALA A 111 -1.29 22.42 25.13
C ALA A 111 -0.05 23.13 24.58
N LEU A 112 0.25 24.35 25.08
CA LEU A 112 1.44 25.10 24.68
C LEU A 112 2.73 24.40 25.10
N ILE A 113 2.81 23.92 26.36
CA ILE A 113 3.99 23.18 26.85
C ILE A 113 4.22 21.92 26.01
N ILE A 114 3.15 21.15 25.74
CA ILE A 114 3.23 19.93 24.94
C ILE A 114 3.66 20.25 23.50
N ALA A 115 3.08 21.29 22.89
CA ALA A 115 3.43 21.71 21.54
C ALA A 115 4.91 22.12 21.43
N LEU A 116 5.39 22.97 22.35
CA LEU A 116 6.77 23.43 22.34
C LEU A 116 7.76 22.28 22.58
N LEU A 117 7.49 21.39 23.53
CA LEU A 117 8.33 20.21 23.78
C LEU A 117 8.34 19.25 22.56
N SER A 118 7.17 18.98 22.00
CA SER A 118 7.04 18.06 20.89
C SER A 118 7.68 18.61 19.61
N LEU A 119 7.48 19.89 19.29
CA LEU A 119 8.11 20.54 18.15
C LEU A 119 9.64 20.66 18.36
N GLY A 120 10.10 21.12 19.52
CA GLY A 120 11.52 21.28 19.79
C GLY A 120 12.29 19.95 19.71
N ILE A 121 11.87 18.96 20.49
CA ILE A 121 12.55 17.64 20.53
C ILE A 121 12.33 16.87 19.23
N GLY A 122 11.12 16.95 18.65
CA GLY A 122 10.79 16.27 17.39
C GLY A 122 11.59 16.80 16.21
N LEU A 123 11.78 18.11 16.11
CA LEU A 123 12.65 18.71 15.07
C LEU A 123 14.12 18.36 15.28
N ILE A 124 14.63 18.42 16.51
CA ILE A 124 16.04 18.03 16.79
C ILE A 124 16.25 16.58 16.40
N ALA A 125 15.36 15.67 16.82
CA ALA A 125 15.44 14.25 16.44
C ALA A 125 15.28 14.04 14.93
N GLY A 126 14.35 14.76 14.30
CA GLY A 126 14.11 14.70 12.87
C GLY A 126 15.31 15.15 12.06
N ILE A 127 15.92 16.28 12.41
CA ILE A 127 17.16 16.78 11.77
C ILE A 127 18.31 15.79 11.95
N SER A 128 18.47 15.23 13.16
CA SER A 128 19.55 14.27 13.42
C SER A 128 19.40 12.97 12.63
N LEU A 129 18.16 12.52 12.41
CA LEU A 129 17.88 11.26 11.70
C LEU A 129 17.60 11.45 10.20
N SER A 130 17.40 12.69 9.74
CA SER A 130 17.05 12.94 8.33
C SER A 130 18.14 12.50 7.38
N LYS A 131 19.42 12.68 7.74
CA LYS A 131 20.53 12.23 6.91
C LYS A 131 20.60 10.70 6.84
N LEU A 132 20.38 10.00 7.95
CA LEU A 132 20.30 8.54 7.95
C LEU A 132 19.16 8.04 7.07
N ALA A 133 18.03 8.73 7.10
CA ALA A 133 16.88 8.43 6.26
C ALA A 133 17.18 8.66 4.78
N GLU A 134 17.86 9.76 4.43
CA GLU A 134 18.30 10.07 3.07
C GLU A 134 19.29 9.02 2.54
N LEU A 135 20.32 8.68 3.33
CA LEU A 135 21.27 7.64 2.99
C LEU A 135 20.59 6.27 2.77
N GLY A 136 19.61 5.94 3.62
CA GLY A 136 18.81 4.73 3.46
C GLY A 136 18.02 4.70 2.16
N LEU A 137 17.39 5.82 1.78
CA LEU A 137 16.64 5.93 0.53
C LEU A 137 17.57 5.87 -0.69
N VAL A 138 18.64 6.67 -0.72
CA VAL A 138 19.60 6.71 -1.83
C VAL A 138 20.26 5.33 -2.04
N ASN A 139 20.59 4.62 -0.95
CA ASN A 139 21.14 3.26 -1.04
C ASN A 139 20.12 2.24 -1.58
N ILE A 140 18.84 2.34 -1.21
CA ILE A 140 17.76 1.50 -1.76
C ILE A 140 17.58 1.77 -3.26
N MET A 141 17.79 3.02 -3.70
CA MET A 141 17.69 3.43 -5.10
C MET A 141 18.97 3.19 -5.89
N GLN A 142 20.01 2.63 -5.29
CA GLN A 142 21.32 2.40 -5.90
C GLN A 142 22.01 3.69 -6.42
N GLY A 143 21.71 4.84 -5.83
CA GLY A 143 22.27 6.13 -6.20
C GLY A 143 23.57 6.46 -5.48
N ASP A 144 24.26 7.50 -5.97
CA ASP A 144 25.49 8.02 -5.36
C ASP A 144 25.23 8.67 -4.00
N VAL A 145 26.06 8.33 -3.03
CA VAL A 145 25.87 8.71 -1.63
C VAL A 145 26.69 9.95 -1.29
N ASP A 146 26.02 11.07 -0.97
CA ASP A 146 26.62 12.25 -0.37
C ASP A 146 26.49 12.21 1.17
N TYR A 147 27.59 12.25 1.89
CA TYR A 147 27.62 12.19 3.37
C TYR A 147 27.47 13.54 4.06
N THR A 148 27.31 14.65 3.33
CA THR A 148 27.18 16.00 3.91
C THR A 148 25.82 16.14 4.64
N LEU A 149 25.85 16.66 5.88
CA LEU A 149 24.64 16.94 6.62
C LEU A 149 24.01 18.23 6.14
N SER A 150 22.82 18.17 5.59
CA SER A 150 22.04 19.32 5.15
C SER A 150 20.83 19.56 6.06
N VAL A 151 20.51 20.83 6.31
CA VAL A 151 19.32 21.23 7.07
C VAL A 151 18.36 21.98 6.15
N SER A 152 17.18 21.45 5.94
CA SER A 152 16.17 22.10 5.10
C SER A 152 15.30 23.07 5.90
N PHE A 153 15.45 24.35 5.66
CA PHE A 153 14.60 25.38 6.27
C PHE A 153 13.14 25.25 5.83
N THR A 154 12.91 24.82 4.59
CA THR A 154 11.56 24.53 4.05
C THR A 154 10.88 23.42 4.82
N ALA A 155 11.61 22.34 5.15
CA ALA A 155 11.08 21.24 5.96
C ALA A 155 10.74 21.69 7.38
N ILE A 156 11.57 22.51 8.01
CA ILE A 156 11.32 23.07 9.33
C ILE A 156 10.03 23.91 9.33
N THR A 157 9.92 24.87 8.40
CA THR A 157 8.78 25.80 8.35
C THR A 157 7.47 25.06 8.07
N LYS A 158 7.46 24.10 7.15
CA LYS A 158 6.27 23.26 6.87
C LYS A 158 5.88 22.43 8.09
N THR A 159 6.86 21.78 8.75
CA THR A 159 6.59 20.97 9.95
C THR A 159 6.03 21.80 11.08
N VAL A 160 6.62 22.96 11.37
CA VAL A 160 6.11 23.89 12.40
C VAL A 160 4.71 24.37 12.03
N GLY A 161 4.45 24.73 10.79
CA GLY A 161 3.15 25.18 10.30
C GLY A 161 2.06 24.13 10.52
N VAL A 162 2.26 22.92 9.97
CA VAL A 162 1.28 21.83 10.05
C VAL A 162 0.99 21.44 11.50
N PHE A 163 2.02 21.19 12.31
CA PHE A 163 1.82 20.77 13.69
C PHE A 163 1.29 21.88 14.60
N SER A 164 1.60 23.15 14.33
CA SER A 164 0.95 24.28 15.03
C SER A 164 -0.56 24.30 14.81
N VAL A 165 -1.00 24.05 13.57
CA VAL A 165 -2.44 23.92 13.26
C VAL A 165 -3.04 22.69 13.98
N ILE A 166 -2.39 21.54 13.94
CA ILE A 166 -2.86 20.33 14.62
C ILE A 166 -3.00 20.59 16.13
N PHE A 167 -1.96 21.13 16.79
CA PHE A 167 -2.02 21.43 18.23
C PHE A 167 -3.08 22.47 18.58
N ALA A 168 -3.30 23.47 17.73
CA ALA A 168 -4.39 24.43 17.90
C ALA A 168 -5.78 23.75 17.85
N LEU A 169 -5.97 22.86 16.87
CA LEU A 169 -7.21 22.08 16.76
C LEU A 169 -7.42 21.14 17.95
N LEU A 170 -6.35 20.49 18.46
CA LEU A 170 -6.40 19.66 19.67
C LEU A 170 -6.79 20.46 20.90
N PHE A 171 -6.24 21.68 21.04
CA PHE A 171 -6.61 22.60 22.11
C PHE A 171 -8.09 23.00 22.03
N LEU A 172 -8.60 23.37 20.85
CA LEU A 172 -10.01 23.69 20.63
C LEU A 172 -10.92 22.51 20.99
N ASN A 173 -10.54 21.29 20.61
CA ASN A 173 -11.26 20.08 20.99
C ASN A 173 -11.27 19.86 22.50
N SER A 174 -10.16 20.12 23.19
CA SER A 174 -10.05 20.01 24.65
C SER A 174 -10.96 21.02 25.37
N ILE A 175 -10.99 22.26 24.89
CA ILE A 175 -11.94 23.30 25.41
C ILE A 175 -13.39 22.85 25.18
N ARG A 176 -13.71 22.33 24.00
CA ARG A 176 -15.06 21.84 23.68
C ARG A 176 -15.53 20.83 24.72
N HIS A 177 -14.69 19.85 25.05
CA HIS A 177 -14.99 18.80 26.02
C HIS A 177 -15.27 19.36 27.44
N VAL A 178 -14.55 20.38 27.87
CA VAL A 178 -14.75 21.02 29.20
C VAL A 178 -15.97 21.93 29.20
N ARG A 179 -16.18 22.73 28.13
CA ARG A 179 -17.26 23.71 28.05
C ARG A 179 -18.64 23.06 28.06
N PHE A 180 -18.81 21.92 27.39
CA PHE A 180 -20.11 21.23 27.29
C PHE A 180 -20.35 20.19 28.39
N SER A 181 -19.44 19.99 29.34
CA SER A 181 -19.64 19.06 30.45
C SER A 181 -20.14 19.80 31.71
N SER A 182 -21.11 19.19 32.45
CA SER A 182 -21.52 19.72 33.77
C SER A 182 -20.60 19.16 34.87
N ALA A 183 -20.42 19.92 35.99
CA ALA A 183 -19.57 19.52 37.12
C ALA A 183 -20.02 18.17 37.71
N ILE A 184 -21.33 17.94 37.80
CA ILE A 184 -21.92 16.73 38.35
C ILE A 184 -21.68 15.52 37.42
N THR A 185 -21.80 15.68 36.09
CA THR A 185 -21.51 14.63 35.13
C THR A 185 -20.01 14.27 35.06
N LEU A 186 -19.14 15.25 35.33
CA LEU A 186 -17.68 15.03 35.39
C LEU A 186 -17.30 14.16 36.61
N LEU A 187 -17.98 14.28 37.75
CA LEU A 187 -17.71 13.49 38.97
C LEU A 187 -18.37 12.12 38.98
N ARG A 188 -19.60 12.00 38.45
CA ARG A 188 -20.38 10.75 38.45
C ARG A 188 -19.97 9.77 37.36
N SER A 189 -19.09 10.13 36.43
CA SER A 189 -18.80 9.35 35.23
C SER A 189 -18.21 7.95 35.48
N GLU A 190 -17.68 7.66 36.68
CA GLU A 190 -17.14 6.33 37.02
C GLU A 190 -18.07 5.48 37.92
N ASN A 191 -18.96 6.11 38.71
CA ASN A 191 -19.79 5.39 39.67
C ASN A 191 -21.20 5.08 39.15
N ALA A 192 -21.53 5.50 37.92
CA ALA A 192 -22.76 5.04 37.28
C ALA A 192 -22.57 3.58 36.91
N GLY A 193 -23.17 2.65 37.65
CA GLY A 193 -23.14 1.22 37.40
C GLY A 193 -23.40 0.94 35.92
N GLU A 194 -22.48 0.27 35.27
CA GLU A 194 -22.60 -0.07 33.86
C GLU A 194 -23.80 -0.97 33.65
N LYS A 195 -24.81 -0.48 32.95
CA LYS A 195 -25.92 -1.33 32.51
C LYS A 195 -25.36 -2.46 31.62
N PRO A 196 -25.82 -3.72 31.83
CA PRO A 196 -25.35 -4.81 31.02
C PRO A 196 -25.55 -4.49 29.54
N PRO A 197 -24.52 -4.66 28.71
CA PRO A 197 -24.61 -4.26 27.30
C PRO A 197 -25.73 -5.04 26.62
N LYS A 198 -26.74 -4.36 26.10
CA LYS A 198 -27.68 -4.97 25.15
C LYS A 198 -26.89 -5.18 23.86
N GLY A 199 -26.46 -6.41 23.60
CA GLY A 199 -25.80 -6.76 22.32
C GLY A 199 -26.86 -6.62 21.22
N ASN A 200 -26.76 -5.61 20.39
CA ASN A 200 -27.54 -5.54 19.18
C ASN A 200 -26.94 -6.57 18.19
N TRP A 201 -27.50 -7.75 18.16
CA TRP A 201 -27.11 -8.84 17.27
C TRP A 201 -27.17 -8.42 15.78
N PHE A 202 -28.09 -7.51 15.45
CA PHE A 202 -28.24 -6.95 14.10
C PHE A 202 -26.93 -6.32 13.58
N TRP A 203 -26.31 -5.44 14.37
CA TRP A 203 -25.03 -4.79 13.95
C TRP A 203 -23.86 -5.79 13.85
N GLY A 204 -23.87 -6.83 14.67
CA GLY A 204 -22.86 -7.88 14.58
C GLY A 204 -23.01 -8.71 13.30
N ILE A 205 -24.24 -9.10 12.94
CA ILE A 205 -24.54 -9.83 11.70
C ILE A 205 -24.28 -8.92 10.48
N LEU A 206 -24.71 -7.67 10.54
CA LEU A 206 -24.42 -6.71 9.47
C LEU A 206 -22.91 -6.55 9.24
N GLY A 207 -22.10 -6.52 10.30
CA GLY A 207 -20.65 -6.48 10.20
C GLY A 207 -20.07 -7.71 9.51
N ILE A 208 -20.56 -8.91 9.83
CA ILE A 208 -20.17 -10.16 9.16
C ILE A 208 -20.57 -10.13 7.69
N LEU A 209 -21.78 -9.69 7.37
CA LEU A 209 -22.29 -9.62 6.01
C LEU A 209 -21.44 -8.66 5.15
N ILE A 210 -21.15 -7.44 5.65
CA ILE A 210 -20.30 -6.48 4.95
C ILE A 210 -18.90 -7.05 4.71
N LEU A 211 -18.29 -7.71 5.71
CA LEU A 211 -16.98 -8.35 5.55
C LEU A 211 -17.03 -9.49 4.54
N SER A 212 -18.08 -10.31 4.57
CA SER A 212 -18.24 -11.42 3.61
C SER A 212 -18.36 -10.91 2.17
N VAL A 213 -19.10 -9.82 1.95
CA VAL A 213 -19.21 -9.19 0.63
C VAL A 213 -17.86 -8.60 0.21
N ALA A 214 -17.15 -7.90 1.12
CA ALA A 214 -15.83 -7.35 0.82
C ALA A 214 -14.83 -8.44 0.44
N TYR A 215 -14.82 -9.56 1.15
CA TYR A 215 -13.96 -10.71 0.85
C TYR A 215 -14.34 -11.40 -0.46
N TYR A 216 -15.64 -11.55 -0.71
CA TYR A 216 -16.12 -12.08 -1.98
C TYR A 216 -15.63 -11.23 -3.15
N LEU A 217 -15.82 -9.92 -3.10
CA LEU A 217 -15.33 -8.99 -4.11
C LEU A 217 -13.82 -9.09 -4.30
N ALA A 218 -13.05 -9.15 -3.20
CA ALA A 218 -11.59 -9.23 -3.27
C ALA A 218 -11.06 -10.53 -3.90
N VAL A 219 -11.82 -11.63 -3.81
CA VAL A 219 -11.41 -12.94 -4.33
C VAL A 219 -11.89 -13.17 -5.77
N THR A 220 -13.06 -12.63 -6.14
CA THR A 220 -13.71 -12.92 -7.44
C THR A 220 -13.31 -11.96 -8.55
N ILE A 221 -12.58 -10.88 -8.25
CA ILE A 221 -12.17 -9.93 -9.26
C ILE A 221 -11.05 -10.52 -10.12
N ASP A 222 -11.23 -10.53 -11.43
CA ASP A 222 -10.27 -11.15 -12.35
C ASP A 222 -9.41 -10.12 -13.11
N ASN A 223 -9.94 -8.92 -13.34
CA ASN A 223 -9.27 -7.88 -14.12
C ASN A 223 -8.50 -6.88 -13.24
N PRO A 224 -7.22 -6.54 -13.54
CA PRO A 224 -6.43 -5.57 -12.79
C PRO A 224 -7.03 -4.16 -12.70
N ILE A 225 -7.65 -3.66 -13.77
CA ILE A 225 -8.28 -2.32 -13.79
C ILE A 225 -9.48 -2.29 -12.86
N SER A 226 -10.38 -3.26 -12.98
CA SER A 226 -11.54 -3.39 -12.10
C SER A 226 -11.11 -3.62 -10.65
N ALA A 227 -9.97 -4.30 -10.42
CA ALA A 227 -9.39 -4.48 -9.10
C ALA A 227 -9.03 -3.14 -8.45
N LEU A 228 -8.56 -2.14 -9.22
CA LEU A 228 -8.22 -0.82 -8.68
C LEU A 228 -9.46 -0.10 -8.14
N GLU A 229 -10.56 -0.11 -8.86
CA GLU A 229 -11.83 0.51 -8.42
C GLU A 229 -12.43 -0.19 -7.21
N VAL A 230 -12.53 -1.52 -7.30
CA VAL A 230 -13.12 -2.35 -6.24
C VAL A 230 -12.27 -2.36 -4.98
N PHE A 231 -10.94 -2.20 -5.10
CA PHE A 231 -10.04 -2.16 -3.95
C PHE A 231 -10.42 -1.08 -2.94
N PHE A 232 -10.66 0.15 -3.37
CA PHE A 232 -11.05 1.24 -2.48
C PHE A 232 -12.40 0.99 -1.80
N ILE A 233 -13.37 0.44 -2.54
CA ILE A 233 -14.68 0.06 -2.00
C ILE A 233 -14.51 -1.05 -0.95
N ALA A 234 -13.75 -2.09 -1.28
CA ALA A 234 -13.48 -3.22 -0.39
C ALA A 234 -12.77 -2.75 0.90
N VAL A 235 -11.79 -1.87 0.81
CA VAL A 235 -11.09 -1.30 1.98
C VAL A 235 -12.07 -0.57 2.91
N VAL A 236 -12.95 0.28 2.37
CA VAL A 236 -13.98 0.98 3.17
C VAL A 236 -14.93 -0.03 3.83
N MET A 237 -15.37 -1.05 3.09
CA MET A 237 -16.23 -2.10 3.62
C MET A 237 -15.53 -2.92 4.73
N VAL A 238 -14.25 -3.27 4.56
CA VAL A 238 -13.46 -3.95 5.59
C VAL A 238 -13.32 -3.09 6.85
N VAL A 239 -13.06 -1.78 6.70
CA VAL A 239 -12.99 -0.85 7.84
C VAL A 239 -14.32 -0.82 8.59
N VAL A 240 -15.44 -0.54 7.90
CA VAL A 240 -16.77 -0.46 8.51
C VAL A 240 -17.18 -1.79 9.12
N GLY A 241 -17.03 -2.90 8.39
CA GLY A 241 -17.37 -4.24 8.86
C GLY A 241 -16.58 -4.65 10.10
N THR A 242 -15.26 -4.32 10.14
CA THR A 242 -14.39 -4.59 11.29
C THR A 242 -14.83 -3.78 12.52
N TYR A 243 -15.19 -2.50 12.37
CA TYR A 243 -15.73 -1.73 13.49
C TYR A 243 -17.03 -2.32 14.01
N LEU A 244 -17.97 -2.68 13.15
CA LEU A 244 -19.25 -3.29 13.55
C LEU A 244 -19.03 -4.65 14.23
N LEU A 245 -18.14 -5.48 13.68
CA LEU A 245 -17.83 -6.79 14.23
C LEU A 245 -17.13 -6.68 15.59
N MET A 246 -16.13 -5.81 15.73
CA MET A 246 -15.39 -5.66 16.99
C MET A 246 -16.24 -5.01 18.10
N ILE A 247 -17.15 -4.09 17.77
CA ILE A 247 -18.01 -3.43 18.78
C ILE A 247 -19.18 -4.33 19.18
N SER A 248 -19.88 -4.94 18.23
CA SER A 248 -21.12 -5.68 18.49
C SER A 248 -20.94 -7.19 18.48
N GLY A 249 -20.16 -7.72 17.52
CA GLY A 249 -19.91 -9.14 17.38
C GLY A 249 -19.10 -9.73 18.53
N SER A 250 -18.12 -8.99 19.06
CA SER A 250 -17.33 -9.43 20.21
C SER A 250 -18.20 -9.62 21.49
N VAL A 251 -19.16 -8.73 21.71
CA VAL A 251 -20.14 -8.85 22.81
C VAL A 251 -21.04 -10.06 22.59
N LEU A 252 -21.49 -10.27 21.36
CA LEU A 252 -22.33 -11.44 21.00
C LEU A 252 -21.56 -12.74 21.22
N PHE A 253 -20.30 -12.83 20.79
CA PHE A 253 -19.44 -13.98 21.00
C PHE A 253 -19.25 -14.31 22.49
N CYS A 254 -18.98 -13.30 23.32
CA CYS A 254 -18.88 -13.50 24.77
C CYS A 254 -20.20 -14.01 25.38
N ARG A 255 -21.35 -13.54 24.89
CA ARG A 255 -22.66 -14.04 25.35
C ARG A 255 -22.94 -15.47 24.93
N ILE A 256 -22.49 -15.88 23.72
CA ILE A 256 -22.59 -17.27 23.28
C ILE A 256 -21.76 -18.18 24.21
N LEU A 257 -20.53 -17.72 24.56
CA LEU A 257 -19.68 -18.44 25.52
C LEU A 257 -20.33 -18.56 26.91
N GLN A 258 -21.03 -17.50 27.37
CA GLN A 258 -21.80 -17.58 28.65
C GLN A 258 -22.91 -18.60 28.62
N LYS A 259 -23.55 -18.81 27.47
CA LYS A 259 -24.62 -19.83 27.34
C LYS A 259 -24.09 -21.27 27.36
N LYS A 260 -22.81 -21.50 27.04
CA LYS A 260 -22.17 -22.83 27.09
C LYS A 260 -21.79 -23.17 28.54
N LYS A 261 -22.73 -23.77 29.32
CA LYS A 261 -22.57 -24.07 30.76
C LYS A 261 -21.28 -24.83 31.10
N ASN A 262 -20.92 -25.85 30.32
CA ASN A 262 -19.72 -26.67 30.54
C ASN A 262 -18.38 -25.90 30.36
N TYR A 263 -18.41 -24.78 29.65
CA TYR A 263 -17.26 -23.89 29.47
C TYR A 263 -17.25 -22.75 30.50
N TYR A 264 -18.41 -22.11 30.67
CA TYR A 264 -18.55 -20.91 31.48
C TYR A 264 -18.34 -21.14 32.98
N TYR A 265 -18.86 -22.24 33.55
CA TYR A 265 -18.77 -22.50 35.00
C TYR A 265 -17.44 -23.06 35.47
N LYS A 266 -16.40 -23.17 34.60
CA LYS A 266 -15.04 -23.42 35.06
C LYS A 266 -14.50 -22.16 35.74
N SER A 267 -13.90 -22.31 36.95
CA SER A 267 -13.45 -21.17 37.79
C SER A 267 -12.62 -20.13 37.05
N ASN A 268 -11.73 -20.55 36.16
CA ASN A 268 -10.90 -19.66 35.35
C ASN A 268 -11.68 -18.94 34.24
N HIS A 269 -12.74 -19.54 33.68
CA HIS A 269 -13.51 -18.98 32.57
C HIS A 269 -14.64 -18.08 33.06
N PHE A 270 -15.22 -18.37 34.24
CA PHE A 270 -16.30 -17.59 34.82
C PHE A 270 -15.94 -16.13 34.99
N VAL A 271 -14.83 -15.87 35.66
CA VAL A 271 -14.33 -14.51 35.89
C VAL A 271 -13.92 -13.83 34.60
N SER A 272 -13.22 -14.57 33.71
CA SER A 272 -12.71 -14.02 32.45
C SER A 272 -13.85 -13.64 31.49
N VAL A 273 -14.82 -14.54 31.25
CA VAL A 273 -15.90 -14.29 30.29
C VAL A 273 -16.89 -13.25 30.84
N SER A 274 -17.17 -13.27 32.15
CA SER A 274 -18.07 -12.26 32.77
C SER A 274 -17.51 -10.84 32.65
N SER A 275 -16.23 -10.65 32.94
CA SER A 275 -15.58 -9.34 32.79
C SER A 275 -15.42 -8.89 31.34
N MET A 276 -15.20 -9.88 30.45
CA MET A 276 -14.94 -9.64 29.03
C MET A 276 -16.15 -9.06 28.28
N VAL A 277 -17.39 -9.46 28.65
CA VAL A 277 -18.62 -8.90 28.06
C VAL A 277 -18.71 -7.39 28.21
N TYR A 278 -18.40 -6.88 29.40
CA TYR A 278 -18.40 -5.43 29.66
C TYR A 278 -17.22 -4.73 28.97
N ARG A 279 -16.04 -5.34 29.00
CA ARG A 279 -14.83 -4.83 28.34
C ARG A 279 -14.99 -4.71 26.84
N MET A 280 -15.52 -5.73 26.17
CA MET A 280 -15.64 -5.76 24.70
C MET A 280 -16.54 -4.65 24.17
N LYS A 281 -17.67 -4.33 24.84
CA LYS A 281 -18.52 -3.22 24.43
C LYS A 281 -17.76 -1.88 24.44
N ARG A 282 -16.99 -1.63 25.50
CA ARG A 282 -16.29 -0.36 25.68
C ARG A 282 -15.04 -0.26 24.80
N ASN A 283 -14.37 -1.37 24.58
CA ASN A 283 -13.08 -1.43 23.93
C ASN A 283 -13.13 -1.85 22.45
N GLY A 284 -14.32 -2.21 21.95
CA GLY A 284 -14.50 -2.70 20.58
C GLY A 284 -13.93 -1.76 19.52
N ALA A 285 -14.16 -0.45 19.67
CA ALA A 285 -13.60 0.54 18.74
C ALA A 285 -12.07 0.58 18.77
N GLY A 286 -11.46 0.50 19.96
CA GLY A 286 -10.00 0.46 20.08
C GLY A 286 -9.41 -0.83 19.47
N LEU A 287 -10.09 -1.98 19.64
CA LEU A 287 -9.68 -3.24 19.01
C LEU A 287 -9.79 -3.17 17.49
N ALA A 288 -10.87 -2.58 16.97
CA ALA A 288 -11.05 -2.35 15.54
C ALA A 288 -9.93 -1.47 14.97
N SER A 289 -9.60 -0.34 15.66
CA SER A 289 -8.51 0.53 15.23
C SER A 289 -7.16 -0.20 15.20
N ILE A 290 -6.84 -1.02 16.21
CA ILE A 290 -5.60 -1.81 16.23
C ILE A 290 -5.60 -2.82 15.09
N CYS A 291 -6.72 -3.49 14.83
CA CYS A 291 -6.87 -4.45 13.73
C CYS A 291 -6.61 -3.79 12.37
N ILE A 292 -7.25 -2.64 12.13
CA ILE A 292 -7.12 -1.90 10.87
C ILE A 292 -5.68 -1.41 10.68
N LEU A 293 -5.06 -0.82 11.73
CA LEU A 293 -3.67 -0.39 11.65
C LEU A 293 -2.72 -1.56 11.37
N ALA A 294 -2.92 -2.70 12.05
CA ALA A 294 -2.14 -3.91 11.79
C ALA A 294 -2.32 -4.40 10.36
N THR A 295 -3.55 -4.40 9.83
CA THR A 295 -3.83 -4.78 8.44
C THR A 295 -3.12 -3.82 7.47
N MET A 296 -3.21 -2.50 7.69
CA MET A 296 -2.55 -1.50 6.84
C MET A 296 -1.02 -1.68 6.83
N ILE A 297 -0.42 -1.92 7.99
CA ILE A 297 1.04 -2.20 8.09
C ILE A 297 1.39 -3.45 7.29
N LEU A 298 0.65 -4.54 7.49
CA LEU A 298 0.92 -5.81 6.83
C LEU A 298 0.75 -5.71 5.31
N VAL A 299 -0.32 -5.08 4.84
CA VAL A 299 -0.55 -4.85 3.40
C VAL A 299 0.57 -4.01 2.80
N MET A 300 0.90 -2.88 3.44
CA MET A 300 1.95 -1.99 2.92
C MET A 300 3.31 -2.68 2.86
N ILE A 301 3.77 -3.27 3.97
CA ILE A 301 5.09 -3.91 4.00
C ILE A 301 5.14 -5.07 3.00
N SER A 302 4.14 -5.95 2.95
CA SER A 302 4.15 -7.10 2.05
C SER A 302 4.16 -6.68 0.57
N SER A 303 3.32 -5.71 0.19
CA SER A 303 3.20 -5.25 -1.19
C SER A 303 4.44 -4.49 -1.66
N THR A 304 4.92 -3.52 -0.85
CA THR A 304 6.07 -2.69 -1.24
C THR A 304 7.38 -3.48 -1.21
N THR A 305 7.53 -4.42 -0.28
CA THR A 305 8.67 -5.35 -0.25
C THR A 305 8.66 -6.24 -1.49
N SER A 306 7.50 -6.73 -1.89
CA SER A 306 7.37 -7.57 -3.07
C SER A 306 7.69 -6.80 -4.36
N LEU A 307 7.25 -5.54 -4.46
CA LEU A 307 7.61 -4.66 -5.59
C LEU A 307 9.11 -4.45 -5.70
N TYR A 308 9.78 -4.16 -4.58
CA TYR A 308 11.21 -3.89 -4.58
C TYR A 308 12.04 -5.14 -4.93
N PHE A 309 11.76 -6.28 -4.31
CA PHE A 309 12.49 -7.51 -4.62
C PHE A 309 12.09 -8.15 -5.96
N GLY A 310 10.93 -7.77 -6.51
CA GLY A 310 10.48 -8.16 -7.84
C GLY A 310 10.94 -7.21 -8.95
N SER A 311 11.75 -6.18 -8.66
CA SER A 311 12.22 -5.21 -9.65
C SER A 311 12.94 -5.86 -10.82
N GLU A 312 13.84 -6.83 -10.54
CA GLU A 312 14.56 -7.56 -11.58
C GLU A 312 13.64 -8.37 -12.48
N ASP A 313 12.64 -9.06 -11.89
CA ASP A 313 11.66 -9.80 -12.68
C ASP A 313 10.86 -8.86 -13.59
N ALA A 314 10.51 -7.65 -13.09
CA ALA A 314 9.79 -6.64 -13.86
C ALA A 314 10.66 -6.03 -14.97
N ILE A 315 11.94 -5.74 -14.69
CA ILE A 315 12.92 -5.23 -15.66
C ILE A 315 13.12 -6.25 -16.77
N ASN A 316 13.42 -7.51 -16.43
CA ASN A 316 13.64 -8.56 -17.41
C ASN A 316 12.40 -8.87 -18.27
N SER A 317 11.21 -8.69 -17.72
CA SER A 317 9.96 -8.81 -18.47
C SER A 317 9.72 -7.64 -19.41
N ARG A 318 10.08 -6.42 -18.98
CA ARG A 318 9.90 -5.20 -19.78
C ARG A 318 11.01 -5.03 -20.82
N TYR A 319 12.23 -5.41 -20.46
CA TYR A 319 13.40 -5.33 -21.31
C TYR A 319 14.02 -6.73 -21.44
N PRO A 320 13.50 -7.57 -22.37
CA PRO A 320 13.94 -8.96 -22.49
C PRO A 320 15.37 -9.12 -23.02
N ARG A 321 15.98 -8.03 -23.53
CA ARG A 321 17.36 -7.95 -23.97
C ARG A 321 18.03 -6.67 -23.49
N ASP A 322 19.33 -6.61 -23.58
CA ASP A 322 20.13 -5.43 -23.21
C ASP A 322 19.71 -4.18 -23.98
N ILE A 323 19.49 -4.33 -25.31
CA ILE A 323 18.97 -3.29 -26.20
C ILE A 323 17.66 -3.78 -26.82
N ASN A 324 16.62 -2.95 -26.70
CA ASN A 324 15.30 -3.21 -27.22
C ASN A 324 14.87 -2.06 -28.13
N MET A 325 14.65 -2.37 -29.39
CA MET A 325 14.31 -1.37 -30.41
C MET A 325 12.94 -1.68 -30.99
N ASN A 326 12.09 -0.67 -31.06
CA ASN A 326 10.75 -0.74 -31.60
C ASN A 326 10.58 0.38 -32.64
N TYR A 327 10.47 -0.03 -33.89
CA TYR A 327 10.23 0.85 -35.04
C TYR A 327 8.77 0.82 -35.38
N GLN A 328 8.09 1.96 -35.20
CA GLN A 328 6.68 2.10 -35.52
C GLN A 328 6.53 2.86 -36.83
N MET A 329 5.78 2.31 -37.74
CA MET A 329 5.56 2.74 -39.13
C MET A 329 4.09 3.06 -39.36
N GLU A 330 3.80 3.74 -40.49
CA GLU A 330 2.44 4.15 -40.81
C GLU A 330 1.71 3.19 -41.74
N ASP A 331 2.44 2.44 -42.58
CA ASP A 331 1.86 1.57 -43.62
C ASP A 331 2.54 0.18 -43.57
N VAL A 332 1.78 -0.86 -43.93
CA VAL A 332 2.32 -2.22 -44.05
C VAL A 332 3.44 -2.31 -45.09
N LYS A 333 3.44 -1.45 -46.11
CA LYS A 333 4.51 -1.37 -47.12
C LYS A 333 5.85 -0.98 -46.54
N ASP A 334 5.86 -0.29 -45.39
CA ASP A 334 7.07 0.08 -44.69
C ASP A 334 7.73 -1.12 -43.99
N LEU A 335 6.99 -2.21 -43.80
CA LEU A 335 7.49 -3.50 -43.31
C LEU A 335 8.09 -4.40 -44.43
N SER A 336 8.33 -3.85 -45.64
CA SER A 336 8.98 -4.58 -46.72
C SER A 336 10.42 -4.99 -46.38
N GLU A 337 10.90 -6.09 -46.92
CA GLU A 337 12.23 -6.63 -46.61
C GLU A 337 13.33 -5.60 -46.94
N ASP A 338 13.24 -4.92 -48.11
CA ASP A 338 14.22 -3.91 -48.52
C ASP A 338 14.41 -2.79 -47.52
N LYS A 339 13.27 -2.29 -46.93
CA LYS A 339 13.31 -1.23 -45.94
C LYS A 339 13.84 -1.68 -44.59
N ILE A 340 13.49 -2.90 -44.18
CA ILE A 340 14.02 -3.54 -42.98
C ILE A 340 15.51 -3.82 -43.08
N GLU A 341 16.00 -4.31 -44.23
CA GLU A 341 17.43 -4.49 -44.47
C GLU A 341 18.21 -3.18 -44.40
N SER A 342 17.63 -2.06 -44.83
CA SER A 342 18.23 -0.73 -44.68
C SER A 342 18.40 -0.36 -43.21
N LEU A 343 17.35 -0.52 -42.37
CA LEU A 343 17.41 -0.27 -40.92
C LEU A 343 18.43 -1.19 -40.22
N GLN A 344 18.48 -2.46 -40.61
CA GLN A 344 19.47 -3.41 -40.09
C GLN A 344 20.90 -3.01 -40.45
N SER A 345 21.11 -2.46 -41.65
CA SER A 345 22.42 -1.97 -42.09
C SER A 345 22.87 -0.79 -41.22
N ASP A 346 21.98 0.16 -40.94
CA ASP A 346 22.25 1.31 -40.06
C ASP A 346 22.64 0.88 -38.64
N ILE A 347 21.90 -0.11 -38.08
CA ILE A 347 22.22 -0.69 -36.77
C ILE A 347 23.58 -1.39 -36.81
N SER A 348 23.83 -2.20 -37.85
CA SER A 348 25.08 -2.97 -38.00
C SER A 348 26.29 -2.06 -38.10
N GLU A 349 26.19 -0.92 -38.78
CA GLU A 349 27.26 0.07 -38.86
C GLU A 349 27.66 0.59 -37.49
N VAL A 350 26.67 0.91 -36.62
CA VAL A 350 26.92 1.38 -35.24
C VAL A 350 27.54 0.24 -34.41
N LEU A 351 27.06 -1.00 -34.53
CA LEU A 351 27.60 -2.14 -33.80
C LEU A 351 29.04 -2.44 -34.17
N GLU A 352 29.36 -2.44 -35.48
CA GLU A 352 30.73 -2.66 -35.99
C GLU A 352 31.69 -1.56 -35.53
N LYS A 353 31.27 -0.30 -35.56
CA LYS A 353 32.02 0.84 -35.04
C LYS A 353 32.43 0.67 -33.58
N ASN A 354 31.58 0.03 -32.79
CA ASN A 354 31.75 -0.17 -31.34
C ASN A 354 32.38 -1.53 -30.99
N ASP A 355 32.77 -2.35 -31.97
CA ASP A 355 33.27 -3.73 -31.76
C ASP A 355 32.27 -4.59 -30.93
N VAL A 356 30.96 -4.45 -31.19
CA VAL A 356 29.91 -5.22 -30.51
C VAL A 356 29.30 -6.21 -31.48
N THR A 357 29.26 -7.48 -31.06
CA THR A 357 28.55 -8.53 -31.78
C THR A 357 27.26 -8.84 -31.07
N PRO A 358 26.09 -8.69 -31.69
CA PRO A 358 24.81 -8.95 -31.04
C PRO A 358 24.66 -10.42 -30.67
N GLU A 359 24.36 -10.70 -29.41
CA GLU A 359 24.06 -12.04 -28.88
C GLU A 359 22.53 -12.20 -28.65
N ASN A 360 22.05 -13.43 -28.63
CA ASN A 360 20.64 -13.75 -28.35
C ASN A 360 19.65 -12.88 -29.14
N PHE A 361 20.04 -12.49 -30.32
CA PHE A 361 19.33 -11.60 -31.21
C PHE A 361 18.04 -12.22 -31.75
N TYR A 362 16.98 -11.40 -31.79
CA TYR A 362 15.77 -11.71 -32.54
C TYR A 362 15.13 -10.46 -33.11
N ASN A 363 14.45 -10.59 -34.24
CA ASN A 363 13.59 -9.57 -34.80
C ASN A 363 12.33 -10.18 -35.39
N TYR A 364 11.28 -9.39 -35.47
CA TYR A 364 10.06 -9.77 -36.14
C TYR A 364 9.20 -8.54 -36.48
N ARG A 365 8.45 -8.68 -37.55
CA ARG A 365 7.41 -7.71 -37.93
C ARG A 365 6.13 -8.04 -37.19
N CYS A 366 5.39 -7.04 -36.79
CA CYS A 366 4.06 -7.22 -36.25
C CYS A 366 3.10 -6.09 -36.60
N VAL A 367 1.83 -6.44 -36.69
CA VAL A 367 0.75 -5.47 -36.82
C VAL A 367 -0.12 -5.58 -35.59
N TYR A 368 -0.28 -4.48 -34.93
CA TYR A 368 -1.04 -4.37 -33.69
C TYR A 368 -2.41 -3.78 -33.96
N VAL A 369 -3.45 -4.37 -33.35
CA VAL A 369 -4.83 -3.87 -33.37
C VAL A 369 -5.52 -4.15 -32.04
N ALA A 370 -6.31 -3.20 -31.55
CA ALA A 370 -7.18 -3.41 -30.39
C ALA A 370 -8.58 -3.86 -30.85
N GLY A 371 -9.22 -4.70 -30.05
CA GLY A 371 -10.57 -5.19 -30.36
C GLY A 371 -11.26 -5.79 -29.13
N LEU A 372 -12.55 -6.02 -29.28
CA LEU A 372 -13.43 -6.58 -28.27
C LEU A 372 -13.76 -8.02 -28.64
N ILE A 373 -13.56 -8.96 -27.69
CA ILE A 373 -13.90 -10.36 -27.92
C ILE A 373 -15.33 -10.63 -27.48
N ASP A 374 -16.16 -11.11 -28.44
CA ASP A 374 -17.45 -11.71 -28.14
C ASP A 374 -17.46 -13.16 -28.69
N GLY A 375 -17.30 -14.11 -27.79
CA GLY A 375 -17.16 -15.52 -28.14
C GLY A 375 -15.90 -15.79 -28.98
N ASN A 376 -16.08 -16.11 -30.27
CA ASN A 376 -14.98 -16.33 -31.21
C ASN A 376 -14.79 -15.15 -32.17
N THR A 377 -15.56 -14.08 -32.03
CA THR A 377 -15.53 -12.92 -32.92
C THR A 377 -14.87 -11.75 -32.19
N VAL A 378 -14.00 -11.06 -32.90
CA VAL A 378 -13.33 -9.83 -32.45
C VAL A 378 -13.93 -8.65 -33.22
N GLU A 379 -14.55 -7.74 -32.48
CA GLU A 379 -15.03 -6.45 -33.00
C GLU A 379 -13.92 -5.42 -32.85
N ILE A 380 -13.45 -4.88 -33.98
CA ILE A 380 -12.37 -3.89 -34.00
C ILE A 380 -12.93 -2.46 -33.93
N ASP A 381 -14.15 -2.24 -34.36
CA ASP A 381 -14.81 -0.93 -34.32
C ASP A 381 -15.23 -0.58 -32.88
N VAL A 382 -14.31 0.04 -32.15
CA VAL A 382 -14.52 0.46 -30.77
C VAL A 382 -15.54 1.58 -30.63
N SER A 383 -15.95 2.26 -31.74
CA SER A 383 -17.00 3.28 -31.71
C SER A 383 -18.36 2.70 -31.32
N LYS A 384 -18.56 1.41 -31.57
CA LYS A 384 -19.74 0.67 -31.13
C LYS A 384 -19.70 0.25 -29.66
N ALA A 385 -18.64 0.56 -28.95
CA ALA A 385 -18.48 0.22 -27.54
C ALA A 385 -19.59 0.79 -26.65
N ASP A 386 -20.09 1.97 -26.97
CA ASP A 386 -21.23 2.61 -26.28
C ASP A 386 -22.55 1.80 -26.39
N ASP A 387 -22.72 1.06 -27.48
CA ASP A 387 -23.92 0.22 -27.71
C ASP A 387 -23.90 -1.10 -26.93
N PHE A 388 -22.71 -1.55 -26.50
CA PHE A 388 -22.50 -2.87 -25.86
C PHE A 388 -22.36 -2.86 -24.33
N ASN A 389 -22.41 -1.70 -23.68
CA ASN A 389 -22.16 -1.60 -22.23
C ASN A 389 -20.80 -2.20 -21.79
N ILE A 390 -19.76 -1.95 -22.60
CA ILE A 390 -18.45 -2.61 -22.53
C ILE A 390 -17.62 -2.01 -21.41
N ASN A 391 -17.07 -2.90 -20.57
CA ASN A 391 -16.03 -2.55 -19.64
C ASN A 391 -14.67 -2.53 -20.37
N PHE A 392 -13.76 -1.66 -19.98
CA PHE A 392 -12.35 -1.68 -20.44
C PHE A 392 -11.68 -3.07 -20.29
N SER A 393 -12.24 -3.93 -19.47
CA SER A 393 -11.79 -5.30 -19.25
C SER A 393 -12.00 -6.23 -20.45
N ASP A 394 -12.86 -5.85 -21.37
CA ASP A 394 -13.24 -6.68 -22.51
C ASP A 394 -12.45 -6.29 -23.78
N VAL A 395 -11.62 -5.26 -23.67
CA VAL A 395 -10.67 -4.84 -24.70
C VAL A 395 -9.46 -5.76 -24.66
N HIS A 396 -9.08 -6.30 -25.81
CA HIS A 396 -7.90 -7.13 -26.00
C HIS A 396 -7.01 -6.53 -27.08
N GLN A 397 -5.73 -6.81 -27.00
CA GLN A 397 -4.76 -6.43 -28.01
C GLN A 397 -4.32 -7.65 -28.81
N PHE A 398 -4.27 -7.50 -30.13
CA PHE A 398 -3.89 -8.55 -31.05
C PHE A 398 -2.65 -8.13 -31.82
N TYR A 399 -1.65 -9.00 -31.85
CA TYR A 399 -0.40 -8.82 -32.55
C TYR A 399 -0.32 -9.87 -33.67
N PHE A 400 -0.51 -9.47 -34.92
CA PHE A 400 -0.33 -10.34 -36.08
C PHE A 400 1.14 -10.41 -36.43
N ILE A 401 1.69 -11.60 -36.48
CA ILE A 401 3.13 -11.86 -36.70
C ILE A 401 3.25 -12.88 -37.84
N PRO A 402 4.09 -12.63 -38.88
CA PRO A 402 4.29 -13.59 -39.93
C PRO A 402 5.03 -14.84 -39.44
N LEU A 403 4.63 -15.99 -39.93
CA LEU A 403 5.20 -17.29 -39.55
C LEU A 403 6.70 -17.37 -39.83
N SER A 404 7.18 -16.73 -40.89
CA SER A 404 8.60 -16.63 -41.20
C SER A 404 9.40 -16.04 -40.06
N ASP A 405 8.94 -14.93 -39.52
CA ASP A 405 9.61 -14.19 -38.48
C ASP A 405 9.51 -14.96 -37.14
N TYR A 406 8.35 -15.57 -36.87
CA TYR A 406 8.17 -16.44 -35.70
C TYR A 406 9.18 -17.61 -35.71
N ASN A 407 9.27 -18.32 -36.86
CA ASN A 407 10.20 -19.44 -36.99
C ASN A 407 11.67 -19.00 -36.84
N ALA A 408 12.02 -17.83 -37.39
CA ALA A 408 13.36 -17.28 -37.25
C ALA A 408 13.68 -16.89 -35.81
N ALA A 409 12.75 -16.21 -35.13
CA ALA A 409 12.93 -15.74 -33.74
C ALA A 409 13.00 -16.91 -32.74
N MET A 410 12.18 -17.96 -32.95
CA MET A 410 12.07 -19.08 -32.02
C MET A 410 12.97 -20.27 -32.39
N GLY A 411 13.64 -20.23 -33.56
CA GLY A 411 14.44 -21.36 -34.08
C GLY A 411 13.58 -22.58 -34.38
N THR A 412 12.31 -22.40 -34.79
CA THR A 412 11.34 -23.46 -35.08
C THR A 412 11.11 -23.60 -36.59
N ASN A 413 10.43 -24.67 -36.99
CA ASN A 413 10.03 -24.95 -38.39
C ASN A 413 8.53 -25.27 -38.44
N GLU A 414 7.70 -24.49 -37.76
CA GLU A 414 6.25 -24.63 -37.81
C GLU A 414 5.74 -24.31 -39.22
N THR A 415 4.64 -24.95 -39.61
CA THR A 415 3.98 -24.74 -40.91
C THR A 415 2.52 -24.46 -40.70
N LEU A 416 1.95 -23.52 -41.44
CA LEU A 416 0.53 -23.17 -41.41
C LEU A 416 -0.05 -23.24 -42.82
N ALA A 417 -1.27 -23.73 -42.95
CA ALA A 417 -2.05 -23.61 -44.18
C ALA A 417 -2.78 -22.23 -44.18
N ASP A 418 -3.26 -21.82 -45.34
CA ASP A 418 -4.06 -20.62 -45.46
C ASP A 418 -5.28 -20.68 -44.51
N GLY A 419 -5.49 -19.64 -43.73
CA GLY A 419 -6.57 -19.57 -42.73
C GLY A 419 -6.28 -20.32 -41.41
N GLU A 420 -5.08 -20.92 -41.23
CA GLU A 420 -4.63 -21.42 -39.93
C GLU A 420 -3.78 -20.39 -39.21
N ALA A 421 -3.78 -20.43 -37.85
CA ALA A 421 -2.93 -19.59 -37.00
C ALA A 421 -2.40 -20.39 -35.79
N LEU A 422 -1.25 -19.94 -35.23
CA LEU A 422 -0.86 -20.26 -33.86
C LEU A 422 -1.26 -19.10 -32.98
N LEU A 423 -1.64 -19.41 -31.74
CA LEU A 423 -2.07 -18.41 -30.77
C LEU A 423 -1.15 -18.45 -29.57
N TYR A 424 -0.66 -17.27 -29.14
CA TYR A 424 0.05 -17.06 -27.89
C TYR A 424 -0.64 -16.02 -27.04
N THR A 425 -0.84 -16.29 -25.75
CA THR A 425 -1.40 -15.31 -24.81
C THR A 425 -0.30 -14.82 -23.87
N TYR A 426 0.00 -13.52 -23.91
CA TYR A 426 1.12 -12.92 -23.16
C TYR A 426 0.96 -12.95 -21.64
N ARG A 427 -0.26 -13.04 -21.13
CA ARG A 427 -0.53 -13.16 -19.70
C ARG A 427 -1.40 -14.39 -19.47
N ASN A 428 -1.01 -15.22 -18.51
CA ASN A 428 -1.75 -16.44 -18.13
C ASN A 428 -3.14 -16.17 -17.48
N ASP A 429 -3.59 -14.94 -17.42
CA ASP A 429 -4.87 -14.54 -16.81
C ASP A 429 -6.05 -14.68 -17.77
N TYR A 430 -5.80 -14.72 -19.08
CA TYR A 430 -6.83 -14.98 -20.08
C TYR A 430 -6.49 -16.21 -20.89
N ASN A 431 -7.40 -17.20 -20.87
CA ASN A 431 -7.25 -18.43 -21.63
C ASN A 431 -8.33 -18.46 -22.72
N TYR A 432 -7.93 -18.21 -23.96
CA TYR A 432 -8.82 -18.33 -25.10
C TYR A 432 -9.20 -19.79 -25.33
N LYS A 433 -10.52 -20.09 -25.37
CA LYS A 433 -11.04 -21.47 -25.48
C LYS A 433 -11.63 -21.80 -26.85
N GLY A 434 -11.60 -20.86 -27.77
CA GLY A 434 -12.15 -21.05 -29.11
C GLY A 434 -11.21 -21.84 -30.02
N ASP A 435 -11.75 -22.66 -30.92
CA ASP A 435 -11.00 -23.33 -31.99
C ASP A 435 -10.77 -22.42 -33.19
N THR A 436 -11.49 -21.30 -33.27
CA THR A 436 -11.41 -20.32 -34.35
C THR A 436 -11.49 -18.91 -33.77
N ILE A 437 -10.77 -17.97 -34.36
CA ILE A 437 -10.87 -16.53 -34.06
C ILE A 437 -11.22 -15.79 -35.34
N SER A 438 -12.25 -14.97 -35.30
CA SER A 438 -12.80 -14.25 -36.45
C SER A 438 -12.80 -12.75 -36.20
N PHE A 439 -12.22 -11.97 -37.07
CA PHE A 439 -12.22 -10.51 -37.00
C PHE A 439 -13.35 -9.94 -37.84
N ASN A 440 -14.15 -9.06 -37.27
CA ASN A 440 -15.17 -8.36 -38.01
C ASN A 440 -14.53 -7.62 -39.18
N GLN A 441 -15.13 -7.77 -40.40
CA GLN A 441 -14.64 -7.22 -41.66
C GLN A 441 -13.26 -7.74 -42.09
N GLY A 442 -12.70 -8.73 -41.39
CA GLY A 442 -11.41 -9.36 -41.66
C GLY A 442 -11.51 -10.87 -41.86
N ASN A 443 -10.37 -11.51 -41.69
CA ASN A 443 -10.23 -12.96 -41.88
C ASN A 443 -10.63 -13.75 -40.63
N THR A 444 -11.03 -15.00 -40.86
CA THR A 444 -11.24 -16.00 -39.80
C THR A 444 -10.08 -16.98 -39.83
N PHE A 445 -9.49 -17.20 -38.64
CA PHE A 445 -8.37 -18.12 -38.48
C PHE A 445 -8.79 -19.33 -37.64
N LYS A 446 -8.41 -20.52 -38.09
CA LYS A 446 -8.50 -21.74 -37.29
C LYS A 446 -7.24 -21.86 -36.44
N ILE A 447 -7.39 -21.98 -35.14
CA ILE A 447 -6.29 -22.11 -34.20
C ILE A 447 -5.75 -23.55 -34.31
N LYS A 448 -4.58 -23.72 -34.94
CA LYS A 448 -3.93 -24.99 -35.07
C LYS A 448 -3.32 -25.47 -33.74
N LYS A 449 -2.75 -24.54 -33.00
CA LYS A 449 -2.10 -24.79 -31.70
C LYS A 449 -2.02 -23.52 -30.87
N GLN A 450 -2.22 -23.63 -29.57
CA GLN A 450 -1.79 -22.61 -28.62
C GLN A 450 -0.35 -22.93 -28.22
N ILE A 451 0.52 -21.91 -28.27
CA ILE A 451 1.93 -22.01 -27.93
C ILE A 451 2.19 -21.47 -26.53
N ASP A 452 3.11 -22.10 -25.82
CA ASP A 452 3.39 -21.80 -24.42
C ASP A 452 4.45 -20.71 -24.25
N GLU A 453 5.30 -20.51 -25.27
CA GLU A 453 6.43 -19.58 -25.22
C GLU A 453 6.54 -18.77 -26.52
N PHE A 454 6.79 -17.47 -26.38
CA PHE A 454 7.15 -16.59 -27.49
C PHE A 454 8.03 -15.43 -26.98
N VAL A 455 9.07 -15.10 -27.74
CA VAL A 455 9.92 -13.92 -27.48
C VAL A 455 9.16 -12.64 -27.85
N GLY A 456 8.33 -12.17 -26.95
CA GLY A 456 7.56 -10.95 -27.17
C GLY A 456 8.39 -9.68 -27.00
N SER A 457 7.88 -8.58 -27.53
CA SER A 457 8.39 -7.26 -27.17
C SER A 457 8.03 -6.96 -25.71
N GLY A 458 8.95 -6.37 -24.95
CA GLY A 458 8.73 -6.03 -23.55
C GLY A 458 7.58 -5.03 -23.34
N ASP A 459 7.21 -4.26 -24.37
CA ASP A 459 6.05 -3.35 -24.34
C ASP A 459 4.77 -4.10 -24.00
N VAL A 460 4.56 -5.27 -24.59
CA VAL A 460 3.37 -6.09 -24.37
C VAL A 460 3.25 -6.55 -22.92
N SER A 461 4.37 -6.72 -22.22
CA SER A 461 4.38 -7.11 -20.80
C SER A 461 3.82 -6.02 -19.88
N MET A 462 3.90 -4.75 -20.29
CA MET A 462 3.39 -3.60 -19.54
C MET A 462 1.94 -3.25 -19.88
N GLU A 463 1.38 -3.88 -20.92
CA GLU A 463 0.01 -3.64 -21.30
C GLU A 463 -0.96 -4.08 -20.18
N ILE A 464 -1.89 -3.19 -19.85
CA ILE A 464 -2.86 -3.43 -18.77
C ILE A 464 -3.95 -4.42 -19.23
N VAL A 465 -4.26 -4.40 -20.54
CA VAL A 465 -5.23 -5.29 -21.17
C VAL A 465 -4.58 -6.60 -21.61
N SER A 466 -5.38 -7.66 -21.71
CA SER A 466 -4.88 -8.96 -22.16
C SER A 466 -4.46 -8.88 -23.62
N SER A 467 -3.27 -9.39 -23.93
CA SER A 467 -2.67 -9.33 -25.26
C SER A 467 -2.45 -10.72 -25.84
N MET A 468 -2.68 -10.86 -27.13
CA MET A 468 -2.52 -12.13 -27.85
C MET A 468 -1.68 -11.94 -29.11
N ALA A 469 -0.70 -12.81 -29.34
CA ALA A 469 -0.03 -12.91 -30.63
C ALA A 469 -0.73 -13.96 -31.49
N ILE A 470 -1.02 -13.58 -32.72
CA ILE A 470 -1.61 -14.42 -33.75
C ILE A 470 -0.57 -14.59 -34.85
N ILE A 471 0.06 -15.76 -34.88
CA ILE A 471 1.06 -16.10 -35.88
C ILE A 471 0.35 -16.61 -37.13
N VAL A 472 0.57 -15.93 -38.25
CA VAL A 472 -0.16 -16.15 -39.51
C VAL A 472 0.79 -16.50 -40.67
N PRO A 473 0.32 -17.22 -41.71
CA PRO A 473 1.15 -17.57 -42.84
C PRO A 473 1.69 -16.37 -43.63
N ASP A 474 0.83 -15.38 -43.88
CA ASP A 474 1.11 -14.16 -44.61
C ASP A 474 0.49 -12.96 -43.86
N LEU A 475 1.31 -11.96 -43.55
CA LEU A 475 0.90 -10.82 -42.74
C LEU A 475 -0.05 -9.90 -43.50
N GLU A 476 0.30 -9.53 -44.74
CA GLU A 476 -0.46 -8.59 -45.56
C GLU A 476 -1.86 -9.15 -45.89
N GLN A 477 -1.93 -10.42 -46.28
CA GLN A 477 -3.19 -11.09 -46.54
C GLN A 477 -4.08 -11.22 -45.30
N SER A 478 -3.44 -11.48 -44.16
CA SER A 478 -4.15 -11.69 -42.89
C SER A 478 -4.79 -10.44 -42.31
N ILE A 479 -4.19 -9.28 -42.52
CA ILE A 479 -4.74 -7.98 -42.04
C ILE A 479 -5.65 -7.30 -43.05
N LYS A 480 -5.81 -7.86 -44.24
CA LYS A 480 -6.64 -7.27 -45.31
C LYS A 480 -8.08 -7.13 -44.86
N GLY A 481 -8.61 -5.92 -45.00
CA GLY A 481 -9.97 -5.55 -44.57
C GLY A 481 -10.04 -4.95 -43.17
N LEU A 482 -8.94 -5.08 -42.34
CA LEU A 482 -8.86 -4.42 -41.05
C LEU A 482 -8.45 -2.96 -41.20
N ASP A 483 -7.70 -2.63 -42.25
CA ASP A 483 -7.20 -1.30 -42.60
C ASP A 483 -8.27 -0.31 -43.04
N THR A 484 -9.40 -0.80 -43.58
CA THR A 484 -10.52 0.05 -44.03
C THR A 484 -11.24 0.82 -42.90
N LEU A 485 -10.99 0.42 -41.66
CA LEU A 485 -11.54 1.10 -40.48
C LEU A 485 -10.73 2.35 -40.08
N ASN A 486 -9.53 2.54 -40.62
CA ASN A 486 -8.65 3.68 -40.31
C ASN A 486 -9.15 5.02 -40.89
N ASP A 487 -9.94 4.99 -41.98
CA ASP A 487 -10.37 6.20 -42.69
C ASP A 487 -11.49 6.99 -41.99
N TYR A 488 -12.18 6.38 -41.02
CA TYR A 488 -13.35 6.99 -40.38
C TYR A 488 -13.04 7.85 -39.15
N TYR A 489 -11.92 7.57 -38.47
CA TYR A 489 -11.45 8.35 -37.36
C TYR A 489 -10.00 8.77 -37.63
N GLU A 490 -9.65 10.02 -37.49
CA GLU A 490 -8.28 10.54 -37.60
C GLU A 490 -7.27 9.87 -36.62
N ASN A 491 -7.74 8.91 -35.81
CA ASN A 491 -6.94 8.07 -34.94
C ASN A 491 -6.73 6.68 -35.55
N ARG A 492 -5.49 6.37 -35.87
CA ARG A 492 -5.07 5.09 -36.47
C ARG A 492 -5.38 3.94 -35.51
N MET A 493 -6.23 3.00 -35.94
CA MET A 493 -6.58 1.79 -35.17
C MET A 493 -5.53 0.69 -35.29
N MET A 494 -4.67 0.75 -36.32
CA MET A 494 -3.61 -0.23 -36.56
C MET A 494 -2.25 0.45 -36.43
N THR A 495 -1.32 -0.27 -35.85
CA THR A 495 0.07 0.14 -35.72
C THR A 495 0.98 -0.93 -36.31
N TYR A 496 1.85 -0.54 -37.19
CA TYR A 496 2.82 -1.41 -37.86
C TYR A 496 4.15 -1.28 -37.16
N LYS A 497 4.73 -2.40 -36.72
CA LYS A 497 5.95 -2.40 -35.94
C LYS A 497 6.97 -3.39 -36.48
N TRP A 498 8.23 -3.00 -36.40
CA TRP A 498 9.35 -3.91 -36.48
C TRP A 498 10.11 -3.89 -35.17
N ILE A 499 10.30 -5.05 -34.57
CA ILE A 499 10.96 -5.25 -33.30
C ILE A 499 12.36 -5.81 -33.57
N TYR A 500 13.38 -5.26 -32.92
CA TYR A 500 14.76 -5.66 -33.06
C TYR A 500 15.46 -5.61 -31.71
N ASN A 501 15.73 -6.76 -31.11
CA ASN A 501 16.21 -6.88 -29.75
C ASN A 501 17.46 -7.79 -29.70
N PHE A 502 18.46 -7.41 -28.90
CA PHE A 502 19.69 -8.18 -28.76
C PHE A 502 20.39 -7.91 -27.44
N ASP A 503 21.24 -8.87 -27.03
CA ASP A 503 22.18 -8.71 -25.93
C ASP A 503 23.52 -8.23 -26.48
N THR A 504 24.20 -7.40 -25.72
CA THR A 504 25.46 -6.75 -26.14
C THR A 504 26.71 -7.47 -25.64
N GLY A 505 26.59 -8.24 -24.55
CA GLY A 505 27.70 -8.91 -23.90
C GLY A 505 28.78 -7.98 -23.34
N VAL A 506 28.51 -6.66 -23.26
CA VAL A 506 29.46 -5.65 -22.78
C VAL A 506 29.08 -5.11 -21.39
N GLU A 507 30.03 -4.44 -20.71
CA GLU A 507 29.80 -3.83 -19.42
C GLU A 507 28.79 -2.66 -19.51
N ALA A 508 28.10 -2.36 -18.41
CA ALA A 508 27.02 -1.38 -18.32
C ALA A 508 27.34 -0.01 -18.92
N ASP A 509 28.53 0.54 -18.62
CA ASP A 509 28.95 1.86 -19.14
C ASP A 509 29.04 1.87 -20.67
N LYS A 510 29.58 0.80 -21.26
CA LYS A 510 29.66 0.65 -22.72
C LYS A 510 28.30 0.43 -23.36
N GLN A 511 27.40 -0.29 -22.68
CA GLN A 511 26.01 -0.45 -23.12
C GLN A 511 25.27 0.91 -23.18
N ILE A 512 25.47 1.77 -22.17
CA ILE A 512 24.89 3.11 -22.14
C ILE A 512 25.45 3.99 -23.27
N GLU A 513 26.73 3.88 -23.59
CA GLU A 513 27.35 4.62 -24.69
C GLU A 513 26.81 4.13 -26.05
N LEU A 514 26.74 2.83 -26.26
CA LEU A 514 26.13 2.21 -27.43
C LEU A 514 24.68 2.64 -27.63
N TYR A 515 23.89 2.63 -26.56
CA TYR A 515 22.51 3.13 -26.58
C TYR A 515 22.39 4.58 -27.09
N ARG A 516 23.29 5.47 -26.65
CA ARG A 516 23.30 6.87 -27.12
C ARG A 516 23.61 6.95 -28.61
N GLU A 517 24.62 6.20 -29.09
CA GLU A 517 24.97 6.19 -30.51
C GLU A 517 23.87 5.59 -31.38
N LEU A 518 23.20 4.53 -30.93
CA LEU A 518 22.04 3.97 -31.63
C LEU A 518 20.88 4.96 -31.74
N ASN A 519 20.59 5.71 -30.68
CA ASN A 519 19.58 6.75 -30.72
C ASN A 519 19.95 7.89 -31.68
N GLU A 520 21.21 8.30 -31.75
CA GLU A 520 21.68 9.32 -32.69
C GLU A 520 21.59 8.81 -34.13
N ALA A 521 21.93 7.55 -34.39
CA ALA A 521 21.83 6.94 -35.71
C ALA A 521 20.38 6.81 -36.17
N ASN A 522 19.47 6.43 -35.27
CA ASN A 522 18.03 6.34 -35.55
C ASN A 522 17.42 7.68 -36.00
N LEU A 523 17.92 8.82 -35.50
CA LEU A 523 17.53 10.14 -35.96
C LEU A 523 17.83 10.39 -37.45
N ASN A 524 18.83 9.70 -38.02
CA ASN A 524 19.17 9.83 -39.43
C ASN A 524 18.27 9.00 -40.32
N SER A 525 17.68 7.90 -39.83
CA SER A 525 16.79 7.02 -40.57
C SER A 525 15.43 7.61 -40.90
N TYR A 526 15.05 8.73 -40.26
CA TYR A 526 13.81 9.47 -40.56
C TYR A 526 13.72 9.98 -42.01
N SER A 527 14.82 10.05 -42.74
CA SER A 527 14.84 10.50 -44.14
C SER A 527 14.30 9.45 -45.14
N ILE A 528 14.19 8.20 -44.73
CA ILE A 528 13.81 7.06 -45.60
C ILE A 528 12.30 6.79 -45.55
N PHE A 529 11.64 7.18 -44.47
CA PHE A 529 10.24 6.93 -44.20
C PHE A 529 9.46 8.23 -44.16
N ASP A 530 8.23 8.24 -44.64
CA ASP A 530 7.34 9.40 -44.57
C ASP A 530 7.00 9.80 -43.14
N SER A 531 6.90 8.79 -42.25
CA SER A 531 6.82 8.96 -40.82
C SER A 531 7.29 7.66 -40.14
N LEU A 532 8.34 7.82 -39.32
CA LEU A 532 8.92 6.74 -38.53
C LEU A 532 9.03 7.23 -37.10
N TRP A 533 8.54 6.42 -36.17
CA TRP A 533 8.82 6.64 -34.74
C TRP A 533 9.66 5.49 -34.23
N VAL A 534 10.81 5.80 -33.65
CA VAL A 534 11.74 4.82 -33.11
C VAL A 534 11.83 4.96 -31.63
N ASN A 535 11.63 3.90 -30.91
CA ASN A 535 11.89 3.77 -29.49
C ASN A 535 13.04 2.77 -29.29
N CYS A 536 14.22 3.29 -28.95
CA CYS A 536 15.36 2.48 -28.55
C CYS A 536 15.48 2.57 -27.03
N GLU A 537 15.54 1.44 -26.35
CA GLU A 537 15.60 1.34 -24.90
C GLU A 537 16.77 0.42 -24.50
N SER A 538 17.49 0.83 -23.45
CA SER A 538 18.56 0.02 -22.86
C SER A 538 18.14 -0.47 -21.48
N GLN A 539 18.28 -1.75 -21.22
CA GLN A 539 17.94 -2.34 -19.92
C GLN A 539 18.73 -1.64 -18.79
N GLU A 540 20.02 -1.34 -18.98
CA GLU A 540 20.83 -0.68 -17.96
C GLU A 540 20.44 0.79 -17.74
N VAL A 541 20.08 1.50 -18.80
CA VAL A 541 19.61 2.87 -18.69
C VAL A 541 18.30 2.96 -17.90
N GLU A 542 17.38 2.04 -18.14
CA GLU A 542 16.04 2.03 -17.52
C GLU A 542 16.05 1.38 -16.13
N ARG A 543 17.05 0.56 -15.81
CA ARG A 543 17.22 -0.09 -14.50
C ARG A 543 17.20 0.92 -13.34
N GLU A 544 17.89 2.05 -13.49
CA GLU A 544 17.91 3.09 -12.46
C GLU A 544 16.51 3.69 -12.20
N ASP A 545 15.72 3.89 -13.25
CA ASP A 545 14.36 4.43 -13.10
C ASP A 545 13.42 3.43 -12.40
N PHE A 546 13.54 2.14 -12.73
CA PHE A 546 12.77 1.08 -12.05
C PHE A 546 13.12 0.95 -10.58
N TYR A 547 14.42 0.87 -10.24
CA TYR A 547 14.87 0.83 -8.85
C TYR A 547 14.54 2.12 -8.11
N GLY A 548 14.60 3.28 -8.78
CA GLY A 548 14.15 4.54 -8.26
C GLY A 548 12.68 4.51 -7.86
N MET A 549 11.80 4.11 -8.78
CA MET A 549 10.37 4.07 -8.55
C MET A 549 9.99 3.03 -7.48
N PHE A 550 10.41 1.78 -7.63
CA PHE A 550 10.04 0.71 -6.70
C PHE A 550 10.73 0.86 -5.34
N GLY A 551 11.98 1.30 -5.32
CA GLY A 551 12.72 1.64 -4.10
C GLY A 551 12.08 2.81 -3.35
N GLY A 552 11.63 3.84 -4.06
CA GLY A 552 10.89 4.97 -3.49
C GLY A 552 9.57 4.54 -2.84
N ILE A 553 8.78 3.70 -3.52
CA ILE A 553 7.52 3.13 -2.98
C ILE A 553 7.82 2.24 -1.75
N PHE A 554 8.84 1.39 -1.81
CA PHE A 554 9.26 0.53 -0.71
C PHE A 554 9.66 1.35 0.53
N TYR A 555 10.50 2.36 0.32
CA TYR A 555 10.94 3.23 1.40
C TYR A 555 9.77 4.02 2.02
N LEU A 556 8.87 4.54 1.20
CA LEU A 556 7.65 5.20 1.68
C LEU A 556 6.78 4.24 2.49
N GLY A 557 6.63 2.99 2.05
CA GLY A 557 5.94 1.93 2.77
C GLY A 557 6.53 1.68 4.15
N ILE A 558 7.86 1.64 4.27
CA ILE A 558 8.57 1.53 5.55
C ILE A 558 8.27 2.74 6.45
N MET A 559 8.39 3.96 5.93
CA MET A 559 8.16 5.19 6.70
C MET A 559 6.73 5.27 7.25
N LEU A 560 5.74 5.01 6.40
CA LEU A 560 4.33 5.00 6.82
C LEU A 560 4.05 3.87 7.83
N SER A 561 4.65 2.70 7.64
CA SER A 561 4.51 1.58 8.59
C SER A 561 5.06 1.92 9.96
N ILE A 562 6.19 2.62 10.04
CA ILE A 562 6.75 3.10 11.32
C ILE A 562 5.76 4.06 12.01
N VAL A 563 5.15 4.98 11.27
CA VAL A 563 4.13 5.91 11.81
C VAL A 563 2.92 5.14 12.35
N PHE A 564 2.42 4.16 11.61
CA PHE A 564 1.28 3.33 12.03
C PHE A 564 1.62 2.42 13.23
N ILE A 565 2.87 1.92 13.31
CA ILE A 565 3.39 1.18 14.46
C ILE A 565 3.37 2.05 15.72
N PHE A 566 3.87 3.29 15.66
CA PHE A 566 3.80 4.21 16.79
C PHE A 566 2.36 4.42 17.27
N ALA A 567 1.43 4.57 16.35
CA ALA A 567 0.01 4.72 16.67
C ALA A 567 -0.58 3.46 17.32
N ALA A 568 -0.34 2.30 16.74
CA ALA A 568 -0.85 1.03 17.25
C ALA A 568 -0.33 0.74 18.67
N VAL A 569 0.98 0.92 18.91
CA VAL A 569 1.62 0.73 20.22
C VAL A 569 0.98 1.62 21.27
N LEU A 570 0.70 2.87 20.93
CA LEU A 570 0.09 3.80 21.88
C LEU A 570 -1.38 3.52 22.17
N ILE A 571 -2.16 3.17 21.15
CA ILE A 571 -3.55 2.75 21.37
C ILE A 571 -3.56 1.55 22.33
N ILE A 572 -2.68 0.59 22.10
CA ILE A 572 -2.51 -0.58 22.94
C ILE A 572 -2.12 -0.18 24.37
N TYR A 573 -1.11 0.68 24.52
CA TYR A 573 -0.62 1.11 25.81
C TYR A 573 -1.70 1.86 26.63
N TYR A 574 -2.35 2.86 26.02
CA TYR A 574 -3.40 3.60 26.73
C TYR A 574 -4.59 2.74 27.11
N LYS A 575 -4.96 1.83 26.23
CA LYS A 575 -6.00 0.86 26.51
C LYS A 575 -5.64 0.00 27.73
N GLN A 576 -4.43 -0.53 27.77
CA GLN A 576 -3.94 -1.37 28.86
C GLN A 576 -3.91 -0.61 30.20
N ILE A 577 -3.36 0.60 30.22
CA ILE A 577 -3.31 1.41 31.44
C ILE A 577 -4.71 1.74 31.91
N SER A 578 -5.62 2.12 30.99
CA SER A 578 -6.99 2.42 31.34
C SER A 578 -7.70 1.23 32.00
N GLU A 579 -7.55 0.06 31.39
CA GLU A 579 -8.14 -1.18 31.90
C GLU A 579 -7.50 -1.57 33.25
N GLY A 580 -6.19 -1.40 33.40
CA GLY A 580 -5.47 -1.71 34.63
C GLY A 580 -6.00 -0.96 35.85
N TYR A 581 -6.24 0.36 35.72
CA TYR A 581 -6.80 1.16 36.83
C TYR A 581 -8.25 0.80 37.16
N GLU A 582 -9.04 0.43 36.18
CA GLU A 582 -10.45 0.05 36.40
C GLU A 582 -10.55 -1.34 37.04
N ASP A 583 -9.68 -2.23 36.66
CA ASP A 583 -9.66 -3.60 37.20
C ASP A 583 -9.01 -3.67 38.59
N GLN A 584 -8.19 -2.69 38.97
CA GLN A 584 -7.54 -2.66 40.29
C GLN A 584 -8.55 -2.87 41.42
N ALA A 585 -9.62 -2.08 41.44
CA ALA A 585 -10.65 -2.18 42.47
C ALA A 585 -11.38 -3.55 42.45
N ARG A 586 -11.61 -4.11 41.25
CA ARG A 586 -12.25 -5.42 41.10
C ARG A 586 -11.38 -6.56 41.61
N PHE A 587 -10.07 -6.52 41.33
CA PHE A 587 -9.14 -7.54 41.81
C PHE A 587 -8.86 -7.43 43.31
N GLU A 588 -8.88 -6.22 43.90
CA GLU A 588 -8.86 -6.04 45.36
C GLU A 588 -10.05 -6.73 46.03
N ILE A 589 -11.26 -6.61 45.47
CA ILE A 589 -12.44 -7.31 45.97
C ILE A 589 -12.26 -8.82 45.85
N MET A 590 -11.77 -9.31 44.71
CA MET A 590 -11.54 -10.74 44.47
C MET A 590 -10.49 -11.32 45.43
N GLN A 591 -9.45 -10.58 45.77
CA GLN A 591 -8.48 -10.97 46.82
C GLN A 591 -9.14 -11.08 48.19
N LYS A 592 -10.02 -10.15 48.56
CA LYS A 592 -10.77 -10.20 49.80
C LYS A 592 -11.73 -11.39 49.87
N VAL A 593 -12.19 -11.88 48.73
CA VAL A 593 -13.08 -13.07 48.62
C VAL A 593 -12.25 -14.37 48.57
N GLY A 594 -10.88 -14.31 48.59
CA GLY A 594 -10.01 -15.47 48.73
C GLY A 594 -9.27 -15.90 47.46
N MET A 595 -9.32 -15.13 46.35
CA MET A 595 -8.48 -15.43 45.19
C MET A 595 -7.01 -15.18 45.46
N THR A 596 -6.18 -16.16 45.11
CA THR A 596 -4.74 -16.05 45.22
C THR A 596 -4.14 -15.11 44.16
N LYS A 597 -3.00 -14.48 44.43
CA LYS A 597 -2.25 -13.67 43.46
C LYS A 597 -1.92 -14.44 42.17
N ARG A 598 -1.70 -15.75 42.25
CA ARG A 598 -1.38 -16.62 41.11
C ARG A 598 -2.61 -16.81 40.20
N GLU A 599 -3.78 -17.02 40.81
CA GLU A 599 -5.04 -17.15 40.06
C GLU A 599 -5.43 -15.83 39.37
N ILE A 600 -5.23 -14.69 40.07
CA ILE A 600 -5.43 -13.36 39.49
C ILE A 600 -4.52 -13.17 38.28
N ARG A 601 -3.23 -13.48 38.41
CA ARG A 601 -2.27 -13.35 37.30
C ARG A 601 -2.65 -14.24 36.11
N LYS A 602 -3.09 -15.46 36.36
CA LYS A 602 -3.56 -16.40 35.30
C LYS A 602 -4.81 -15.89 34.61
N SER A 603 -5.78 -15.35 35.36
CA SER A 603 -7.01 -14.74 34.82
C SER A 603 -6.68 -13.51 33.97
N ILE A 604 -5.81 -12.61 34.44
CA ILE A 604 -5.35 -11.44 33.72
C ILE A 604 -4.67 -11.86 32.41
N ASN A 605 -3.72 -12.78 32.44
CA ASN A 605 -3.00 -13.22 31.24
C ASN A 605 -3.94 -13.82 30.19
N SER A 606 -4.91 -14.63 30.61
CA SER A 606 -5.89 -15.21 29.68
C SER A 606 -6.75 -14.15 29.00
N GLN A 607 -7.21 -13.14 29.75
CA GLN A 607 -7.99 -12.03 29.21
C GLN A 607 -7.16 -11.16 28.27
N LEU A 608 -5.95 -10.80 28.68
CA LEU A 608 -5.06 -9.97 27.89
C LEU A 608 -4.65 -10.65 26.57
N LEU A 609 -4.30 -11.94 26.61
CA LEU A 609 -3.98 -12.72 25.41
C LEU A 609 -5.12 -12.65 24.40
N THR A 610 -6.35 -12.95 24.83
CA THR A 610 -7.50 -12.93 23.92
C THR A 610 -7.74 -11.55 23.31
N VAL A 611 -7.72 -10.50 24.15
CA VAL A 611 -7.97 -9.12 23.71
C VAL A 611 -6.86 -8.59 22.79
N PHE A 612 -5.63 -9.05 23.01
CA PHE A 612 -4.46 -8.60 22.26
C PHE A 612 -4.34 -9.30 20.91
N PHE A 613 -4.40 -10.63 20.90
CA PHE A 613 -4.15 -11.38 19.66
C PHE A 613 -5.36 -11.45 18.73
N LEU A 614 -6.58 -11.17 19.23
CA LEU A 614 -7.75 -11.10 18.37
C LEU A 614 -7.61 -10.12 17.20
N PRO A 615 -7.18 -8.86 17.39
CA PRO A 615 -6.93 -7.94 16.27
C PRO A 615 -5.87 -8.43 15.29
N LEU A 616 -4.81 -9.08 15.78
CA LEU A 616 -3.74 -9.62 14.93
C LEU A 616 -4.25 -10.76 14.05
N VAL A 617 -5.03 -11.69 14.61
CA VAL A 617 -5.65 -12.79 13.85
C VAL A 617 -6.56 -12.25 12.76
N PHE A 618 -7.39 -11.25 13.09
CA PHE A 618 -8.25 -10.62 12.09
C PHE A 618 -7.45 -9.83 11.05
N ALA A 619 -6.35 -9.19 11.42
CA ALA A 619 -5.48 -8.51 10.47
C ALA A 619 -4.84 -9.49 9.47
N ALA A 620 -4.36 -10.64 9.97
CA ALA A 620 -3.85 -11.71 9.10
C ALA A 620 -4.96 -12.29 8.20
N LEU A 621 -6.19 -12.43 8.72
CA LEU A 621 -7.34 -12.87 7.94
C LEU A 621 -7.69 -11.86 6.84
N HIS A 622 -7.73 -10.56 7.17
CA HIS A 622 -7.97 -9.50 6.18
C HIS A 622 -6.91 -9.53 5.07
N LEU A 623 -5.63 -9.69 5.44
CA LEU A 623 -4.54 -9.79 4.47
C LEU A 623 -4.70 -11.03 3.58
N ALA A 624 -5.08 -12.19 4.13
CA ALA A 624 -5.27 -13.41 3.36
C ALA A 624 -6.39 -13.26 2.30
N PHE A 625 -7.50 -12.60 2.66
CA PHE A 625 -8.58 -12.32 1.70
C PHE A 625 -8.25 -11.15 0.75
N ALA A 626 -7.38 -10.22 1.15
CA ALA A 626 -6.90 -9.15 0.28
C ALA A 626 -5.81 -9.61 -0.69
N PHE A 627 -5.16 -10.76 -0.44
CA PHE A 627 -4.06 -11.27 -1.25
C PHE A 627 -4.39 -11.36 -2.75
N PRO A 628 -5.54 -11.93 -3.20
CA PRO A 628 -5.87 -12.01 -4.61
C PRO A 628 -6.01 -10.65 -5.28
N ILE A 629 -6.72 -9.70 -4.66
CA ILE A 629 -6.90 -8.36 -5.25
C ILE A 629 -5.58 -7.57 -5.28
N ILE A 630 -4.74 -7.69 -4.23
CA ILE A 630 -3.42 -7.04 -4.20
C ILE A 630 -2.53 -7.63 -5.29
N ARG A 631 -2.56 -8.95 -5.49
CA ARG A 631 -1.84 -9.61 -6.60
C ARG A 631 -2.23 -9.00 -7.94
N LYS A 632 -3.53 -8.77 -8.19
CA LYS A 632 -3.99 -8.14 -9.42
C LYS A 632 -3.51 -6.68 -9.55
N LEU A 633 -3.44 -5.94 -8.45
CA LEU A 633 -2.85 -4.58 -8.45
C LEU A 633 -1.34 -4.61 -8.72
N LEU A 634 -0.62 -5.60 -8.22
CA LEU A 634 0.82 -5.76 -8.48
C LEU A 634 1.12 -6.10 -9.95
N LEU A 635 0.18 -6.75 -10.65
CA LEU A 635 0.29 -6.96 -12.09
C LEU A 635 0.32 -5.65 -12.89
N LEU A 636 -0.28 -4.56 -12.38
CA LEU A 636 -0.17 -3.22 -13.01
C LEU A 636 1.28 -2.70 -13.01
N PHE A 637 2.12 -3.22 -12.12
CA PHE A 637 3.55 -2.92 -12.03
C PHE A 637 4.39 -4.06 -12.62
N ASN A 638 3.79 -4.91 -13.45
CA ASN A 638 4.44 -6.07 -14.07
C ASN A 638 5.04 -7.09 -13.09
N LEU A 639 4.54 -7.14 -11.84
CA LEU A 639 4.96 -8.13 -10.87
C LEU A 639 4.16 -9.43 -11.05
N ASN A 640 4.70 -10.38 -11.82
CA ASN A 640 4.07 -11.66 -12.11
C ASN A 640 4.44 -12.77 -11.13
N ASN A 641 5.48 -12.59 -10.31
CA ASN A 641 6.01 -13.59 -9.39
C ASN A 641 5.14 -13.77 -8.14
N VAL A 642 4.12 -14.64 -8.25
CA VAL A 642 3.18 -14.94 -7.14
C VAL A 642 3.89 -15.58 -5.95
N ILE A 643 4.93 -16.39 -6.20
CA ILE A 643 5.68 -17.07 -5.14
C ILE A 643 6.43 -16.04 -4.30
N LEU A 644 7.09 -15.07 -4.94
CA LEU A 644 7.76 -13.98 -4.25
C LEU A 644 6.78 -13.20 -3.37
N PHE A 645 5.61 -12.83 -3.90
CA PHE A 645 4.59 -12.12 -3.13
C PHE A 645 4.04 -12.94 -1.96
N ALA A 646 3.85 -14.24 -2.12
CA ALA A 646 3.43 -15.13 -1.03
C ALA A 646 4.50 -15.23 0.07
N ILE A 647 5.78 -15.40 -0.30
CA ILE A 647 6.89 -15.49 0.64
C ILE A 647 7.04 -14.17 1.42
N THR A 648 7.07 -13.03 0.73
CA THR A 648 7.20 -11.71 1.37
C THR A 648 6.02 -11.43 2.30
N THR A 649 4.80 -11.84 1.92
CA THR A 649 3.60 -11.72 2.76
C THR A 649 3.72 -12.56 4.04
N VAL A 650 4.13 -13.81 3.95
CA VAL A 650 4.30 -14.70 5.12
C VAL A 650 5.40 -14.17 6.05
N ILE A 651 6.56 -13.76 5.50
CA ILE A 651 7.65 -13.17 6.28
C ILE A 651 7.17 -11.90 6.99
N SER A 652 6.46 -11.02 6.31
CA SER A 652 5.91 -9.79 6.90
C SER A 652 4.96 -10.07 8.07
N VAL A 653 4.08 -11.07 7.95
CA VAL A 653 3.20 -11.50 9.04
C VAL A 653 4.00 -12.03 10.23
N ILE A 654 5.02 -12.85 10.00
CA ILE A 654 5.86 -13.41 11.08
C ILE A 654 6.63 -12.29 11.80
N VAL A 655 7.30 -11.42 11.07
CA VAL A 655 8.06 -10.30 11.63
C VAL A 655 7.16 -9.37 12.45
N PHE A 656 5.99 -9.02 11.89
CA PHE A 656 5.02 -8.19 12.59
C PHE A 656 4.45 -8.88 13.84
N ALA A 657 4.17 -10.18 13.79
CA ALA A 657 3.69 -10.95 14.94
C ALA A 657 4.73 -11.02 16.06
N LEU A 658 6.01 -11.16 15.74
CA LEU A 658 7.11 -11.10 16.71
C LEU A 658 7.19 -9.73 17.38
N PHE A 659 7.18 -8.66 16.59
CA PHE A 659 7.15 -7.30 17.10
C PHE A 659 5.92 -7.05 17.99
N TYR A 660 4.73 -7.45 17.54
CA TYR A 660 3.47 -7.31 18.27
C TYR A 660 3.50 -8.07 19.61
N THR A 661 4.12 -9.24 19.64
CA THR A 661 4.32 -10.04 20.87
C THR A 661 5.26 -9.34 21.83
N LEU A 662 6.30 -8.66 21.35
CA LEU A 662 7.19 -7.84 22.18
C LEU A 662 6.42 -6.69 22.84
N VAL A 663 5.62 -5.96 22.06
CA VAL A 663 4.75 -4.87 22.56
C VAL A 663 3.77 -5.40 23.61
N TYR A 664 3.16 -6.56 23.37
CA TYR A 664 2.31 -7.24 24.35
C TYR A 664 3.03 -7.49 25.65
N ARG A 665 4.23 -8.03 25.60
CA ARG A 665 5.02 -8.36 26.81
C ARG A 665 5.32 -7.13 27.66
N ILE A 666 5.71 -6.02 27.03
CA ILE A 666 6.00 -4.75 27.72
C ILE A 666 4.74 -4.16 28.35
N THR A 667 3.65 -4.10 27.61
CA THR A 667 2.41 -3.49 28.07
C THR A 667 1.68 -4.34 29.12
N SER A 668 1.74 -5.66 29.02
CA SER A 668 1.18 -6.60 29.99
C SER A 668 1.87 -6.46 31.37
N ASN A 669 3.18 -6.23 31.41
CA ASN A 669 3.91 -5.97 32.65
C ASN A 669 3.44 -4.63 33.30
N ALA A 670 3.25 -3.58 32.51
CA ALA A 670 2.73 -2.31 32.99
C ALA A 670 1.32 -2.45 33.60
N TYR A 671 0.43 -3.19 32.92
CA TYR A 671 -0.89 -3.51 33.43
C TYR A 671 -0.85 -4.28 34.75
N TYR A 672 -0.01 -5.34 34.83
CA TYR A 672 0.10 -6.15 36.04
C TYR A 672 0.57 -5.32 37.24
N ASN A 673 1.54 -4.43 37.06
CA ASN A 673 2.04 -3.55 38.13
C ASN A 673 0.94 -2.61 38.67
N ILE A 674 0.04 -2.13 37.80
CA ILE A 674 -1.10 -1.30 38.22
C ILE A 674 -2.11 -2.12 39.03
N VAL A 675 -2.49 -3.31 38.54
CA VAL A 675 -3.51 -4.15 39.16
C VAL A 675 -3.06 -4.75 40.49
N SER A 676 -1.78 -5.14 40.61
CA SER A 676 -1.23 -5.73 41.81
C SER A 676 -1.00 -4.74 42.96
N GLY A 677 -1.18 -3.43 42.71
CA GLY A 677 -0.89 -2.40 43.69
C GLY A 677 0.60 -2.35 44.12
N ALA A 678 1.48 -2.98 43.34
CA ALA A 678 2.91 -2.94 43.60
C ALA A 678 3.38 -1.48 43.48
N LYS A 679 3.72 -0.86 44.63
CA LYS A 679 4.44 0.41 44.62
C LYS A 679 5.75 0.14 43.89
N GLU A 680 5.98 0.90 42.80
CA GLU A 680 7.29 0.96 42.20
C GLU A 680 8.31 1.25 43.32
N ILE A 681 9.18 0.29 43.58
CA ILE A 681 10.45 0.59 44.23
C ILE A 681 11.17 1.51 43.25
N ASN A 682 11.45 2.74 43.68
CA ASN A 682 11.95 3.94 42.98
C ASN A 682 12.89 3.68 41.84
#